data_fabced9306f792a5a9cc8632233f6fad
#
_entry.id   fabced9306f792a5a9cc8632233f6fad
#
_cell.length_a   1.000
_cell.length_b   1.000
_cell.length_c   1.000
_cell.angle_alpha   90.00
_cell.angle_beta   90.00
_cell.angle_gamma   90.00
#
_symmetry.space_group_name_H-M   'P 1'
#
loop_
_entity.id
_entity.type
_entity.pdbx_description
1 polymer ?
#
loop_
_entity_poly.entity_id
_entity_poly.type
_entity_poly.pdbx_seq_one_letter_code
_entity_poly.pdbx_strand_id
1 'polypeptide(L)'
;MRAPLSWIREFVEIPKNISVDQIAEGLIRVGFEVEEVIESGAGLTGPLKFAKVLTIEEVTEFKKPIRYVGLDCGEKEVRYVICGATNFAVGDLVVAALPGAVLPGDFKIAARETYGKTSNGMICSSRELGLGEDHSGIMVFAEGDVAIGSDAIAGLEINDTIFDIAVNPDRGYALSIRGIAREVAGALGLNFVDPIDALREVKFENTGTGVSAKIADPATASVFYLRTLSKFDPSARTPMWMRQRIEKMGMRSISLVVDVTNYVMLELGQPLHAFDKAKISGGLTIKRIGKAQPFTTLDGQVRQLDPDDLMVCDDKSPLALAGTMGGQSSEISETTTDIALEAVRFDPVCVAKNSRRHKLSSEASRRLERSVDPSLAEFASARFVQLLTANSSAKHVATVVAGEPRFAPVINLDSAFIPKLLGLDVSPKEIARVLRIIGCDVDEKTFEVDPPSWRPDLLTPTDLAEEVARMVGYDKIPSILPPRPNHASLTPTQKRRRAISAMLAARGLAEVQTFPFTNQETIDQMGFVGERAATYRIANPMSDELPLMRVHLVPGLIEVAARNISRGAKDFAIFEMGSIFRSSQKLVPAVSPLIGTRPDAKTISAIYGSVPPQAFHVAGLLVGKNEEENWQGKARAYTWQDAIAYAQDILRLCNLEWTVKRSDFAPWHPGRCAELIVDGKAVAHAGEVHPRIIAKYGLPERSAAFAVGLSALPDSQIVRPSSVGTMPAAVQDVALIVDAKISSQEVEQALRKGAGDLLESIKLFDRYDKIGDGKISLAFTLSFRASDRTLTGAEVSAMREAAVSMAEKTTGAVLRTN
;
A
#
# COMPACT_ATOMS: atom_id res chain seq x y z
N MET A 1 -10.29 6.72 12.78
CA MET A 1 -11.38 7.55 13.36
C MET A 1 -11.14 7.68 14.86
N ARG A 2 -10.91 8.88 15.33
CA ARG A 2 -10.79 9.11 16.75
C ARG A 2 -12.16 9.08 17.42
N ALA A 3 -12.27 8.44 18.59
CA ALA A 3 -13.52 8.31 19.32
C ALA A 3 -13.28 8.52 20.84
N PRO A 4 -13.57 9.72 21.39
CA PRO A 4 -13.43 10.01 22.81
C PRO A 4 -14.40 9.17 23.65
N LEU A 5 -13.89 8.52 24.69
CA LEU A 5 -14.69 7.68 25.58
C LEU A 5 -15.77 8.49 26.32
N SER A 6 -15.46 9.75 26.67
CA SER A 6 -16.44 10.65 27.27
C SER A 6 -17.66 10.84 26.37
N TRP A 7 -17.47 10.94 25.05
CA TRP A 7 -18.58 11.13 24.11
C TRP A 7 -19.32 9.81 23.82
N ILE A 8 -18.61 8.67 23.75
CA ILE A 8 -19.25 7.35 23.64
C ILE A 8 -20.20 7.08 24.82
N ARG A 9 -19.79 7.49 26.03
CA ARG A 9 -20.60 7.32 27.27
C ARG A 9 -21.89 8.11 27.31
N GLU A 10 -22.08 9.08 26.43
CA GLU A 10 -23.38 9.76 26.28
C GLU A 10 -24.43 8.84 25.64
N PHE A 11 -24.01 7.86 24.86
CA PHE A 11 -24.89 6.96 24.13
C PHE A 11 -24.87 5.52 24.66
N VAL A 12 -23.91 5.19 25.54
CA VAL A 12 -23.77 3.86 26.15
C VAL A 12 -23.45 4.00 27.64
N GLU A 13 -24.28 3.42 28.50
CA GLU A 13 -23.99 3.34 29.93
C GLU A 13 -22.92 2.27 30.18
N ILE A 14 -21.66 2.67 30.10
CA ILE A 14 -20.53 1.76 30.36
C ILE A 14 -20.26 1.70 31.86
N PRO A 15 -20.45 0.53 32.52
CA PRO A 15 -20.17 0.35 33.92
C PRO A 15 -18.70 0.67 34.28
N LYS A 16 -18.49 1.24 35.50
CA LYS A 16 -17.15 1.65 35.94
C LYS A 16 -16.13 0.50 36.09
N ASN A 17 -16.59 -0.74 36.22
CA ASN A 17 -15.76 -1.93 36.31
C ASN A 17 -15.28 -2.44 34.95
N ILE A 18 -15.76 -1.89 33.85
CA ILE A 18 -15.25 -2.18 32.51
C ILE A 18 -14.06 -1.25 32.25
N SER A 19 -12.89 -1.85 32.05
CA SER A 19 -11.65 -1.11 31.78
C SER A 19 -11.58 -0.62 30.32
N VAL A 20 -10.69 0.34 30.06
CA VAL A 20 -10.37 0.82 28.70
C VAL A 20 -9.92 -0.32 27.80
N ASP A 21 -9.06 -1.20 28.32
CA ASP A 21 -8.58 -2.37 27.56
C ASP A 21 -9.71 -3.31 27.16
N GLN A 22 -10.68 -3.54 28.06
CA GLN A 22 -11.84 -4.38 27.74
C GLN A 22 -12.74 -3.76 26.65
N ILE A 23 -12.82 -2.43 26.57
CA ILE A 23 -13.55 -1.74 25.51
C ILE A 23 -12.79 -1.92 24.18
N ALA A 24 -11.46 -1.71 24.19
CA ALA A 24 -10.62 -1.89 23.00
C ALA A 24 -10.67 -3.35 22.49
N GLU A 25 -10.50 -4.32 23.38
CA GLU A 25 -10.63 -5.75 23.04
C GLU A 25 -12.02 -6.11 22.51
N GLY A 26 -13.07 -5.51 23.09
CA GLY A 26 -14.43 -5.65 22.59
C GLY A 26 -14.58 -5.19 21.17
N LEU A 27 -14.07 -4.02 20.82
CA LEU A 27 -14.06 -3.48 19.45
C LEU A 27 -13.25 -4.37 18.49
N ILE A 28 -12.05 -4.79 18.91
CA ILE A 28 -11.19 -5.68 18.10
C ILE A 28 -11.91 -7.00 17.81
N ARG A 29 -12.55 -7.59 18.82
CA ARG A 29 -13.29 -8.85 18.69
C ARG A 29 -14.42 -8.76 17.67
N VAL A 30 -15.12 -7.63 17.56
CA VAL A 30 -16.18 -7.43 16.58
C VAL A 30 -15.70 -6.84 15.25
N GLY A 31 -14.37 -6.85 14.99
CA GLY A 31 -13.77 -6.53 13.71
C GLY A 31 -13.36 -5.07 13.49
N PHE A 32 -13.21 -4.28 14.56
CA PHE A 32 -12.65 -2.93 14.47
C PHE A 32 -11.20 -2.93 14.96
N GLU A 33 -10.29 -2.48 14.13
CA GLU A 33 -8.89 -2.33 14.50
C GLU A 33 -8.71 -1.05 15.34
N VAL A 34 -8.30 -1.21 16.60
CA VAL A 34 -7.90 -0.09 17.44
C VAL A 34 -6.40 0.12 17.25
N GLU A 35 -6.04 1.14 16.48
CA GLU A 35 -4.65 1.45 16.14
C GLU A 35 -3.89 2.03 17.32
N GLU A 36 -4.56 2.87 18.11
CA GLU A 36 -3.98 3.53 19.29
C GLU A 36 -5.04 3.83 20.34
N VAL A 37 -4.65 3.79 21.61
CA VAL A 37 -5.42 4.29 22.74
C VAL A 37 -4.67 5.49 23.30
N ILE A 38 -5.21 6.68 23.09
CA ILE A 38 -4.59 7.94 23.45
C ILE A 38 -5.18 8.43 24.78
N GLU A 39 -4.35 8.55 25.79
CA GLU A 39 -4.70 9.19 27.06
C GLU A 39 -4.50 10.71 26.96
N SER A 40 -5.59 11.42 26.66
CA SER A 40 -5.58 12.89 26.63
C SER A 40 -5.32 13.45 28.02
N GLY A 41 -4.41 14.44 28.11
CA GLY A 41 -4.01 15.02 29.38
C GLY A 41 -2.97 14.21 30.15
N ALA A 42 -2.46 13.10 29.61
CA ALA A 42 -1.39 12.33 30.23
C ALA A 42 -0.14 13.21 30.50
N GLY A 43 0.35 13.21 31.73
CA GLY A 43 1.50 14.03 32.14
C GLY A 43 1.16 15.50 32.47
N LEU A 44 -0.09 15.92 32.36
CA LEU A 44 -0.54 17.24 32.74
C LEU A 44 -0.91 17.24 34.24
N THR A 45 -0.19 17.97 35.03
CA THR A 45 -0.45 18.03 36.49
C THR A 45 -0.15 19.41 37.07
N GLY A 46 -0.69 19.66 38.23
CA GLY A 46 -0.41 20.89 39.00
C GLY A 46 -1.35 22.06 38.70
N PRO A 47 -1.02 23.28 39.10
CA PRO A 47 -1.94 24.40 39.06
C PRO A 47 -2.04 24.98 37.65
N LEU A 48 -3.03 24.52 36.87
CA LEU A 48 -3.52 25.16 35.66
C LEU A 48 -4.84 25.86 35.96
N LYS A 49 -4.92 27.14 35.66
CA LYS A 49 -6.09 27.95 36.02
C LYS A 49 -6.58 28.78 34.84
N PHE A 50 -7.90 28.99 34.80
CA PHE A 50 -8.45 30.05 33.95
C PHE A 50 -8.11 31.40 34.57
N ALA A 51 -7.56 32.28 33.75
CA ALA A 51 -7.10 33.60 34.18
C ALA A 51 -7.65 34.70 33.27
N LYS A 52 -7.95 35.87 33.83
CA LYS A 52 -8.34 37.05 33.07
C LYS A 52 -7.14 37.95 32.77
N VAL A 53 -6.97 38.37 31.56
CA VAL A 53 -5.95 39.33 31.14
C VAL A 53 -6.31 40.70 31.66
N LEU A 54 -5.54 41.24 32.57
CA LEU A 54 -5.77 42.59 33.15
C LEU A 54 -4.98 43.69 32.45
N THR A 55 -3.73 43.41 32.14
CA THR A 55 -2.82 44.37 31.50
C THR A 55 -1.92 43.70 30.49
N ILE A 56 -1.58 44.43 29.42
CA ILE A 56 -0.61 44.00 28.40
C ILE A 56 0.39 45.13 28.22
N GLU A 57 1.66 44.87 28.44
CA GLU A 57 2.78 45.76 28.12
C GLU A 57 3.58 45.16 26.98
N GLU A 58 3.68 45.87 25.84
CA GLU A 58 4.50 45.43 24.72
C GLU A 58 5.98 45.68 25.01
N VAL A 59 6.81 44.66 24.96
CA VAL A 59 8.28 44.74 25.14
C VAL A 59 8.91 44.82 23.75
N THR A 60 9.26 46.03 23.32
CA THR A 60 9.66 46.31 21.92
C THR A 60 11.17 46.25 21.70
N GLU A 61 11.98 45.98 22.70
CA GLU A 61 13.44 45.98 22.64
C GLU A 61 14.02 44.72 21.91
N PHE A 62 13.18 43.76 21.54
CA PHE A 62 13.58 42.48 20.96
C PHE A 62 13.03 42.29 19.54
N LYS A 63 13.70 41.45 18.73
CA LYS A 63 13.34 41.16 17.35
C LYS A 63 11.98 40.45 17.14
N LYS A 64 11.44 39.85 18.20
CA LYS A 64 10.11 39.20 18.16
C LYS A 64 9.18 39.98 19.09
N PRO A 65 7.88 40.13 18.76
CA PRO A 65 6.92 40.74 19.66
C PRO A 65 6.84 39.92 20.96
N ILE A 66 7.01 40.56 22.09
CA ILE A 66 6.96 39.98 23.42
C ILE A 66 6.01 40.83 24.24
N ARG A 67 5.13 40.20 24.98
CA ARG A 67 4.15 40.83 25.86
C ARG A 67 4.41 40.45 27.28
N TYR A 68 4.41 41.42 28.15
CA TYR A 68 4.38 41.25 29.62
C TYR A 68 2.97 41.44 30.07
N VAL A 69 2.35 40.37 30.58
CA VAL A 69 0.91 40.26 30.76
C VAL A 69 0.59 40.11 32.25
N GLY A 70 -0.25 40.98 32.76
CA GLY A 70 -0.81 40.83 34.09
C GLY A 70 -2.11 40.04 34.06
N LEU A 71 -2.15 38.98 34.88
CA LEU A 71 -3.24 38.01 34.95
C LEU A 71 -3.90 37.98 36.31
N ASP A 72 -5.24 37.99 36.32
CA ASP A 72 -6.03 37.58 37.48
C ASP A 72 -6.27 36.06 37.41
N CYS A 73 -5.62 35.31 38.28
CA CYS A 73 -5.74 33.87 38.42
C CYS A 73 -6.67 33.44 39.55
N GLY A 74 -7.53 34.35 40.07
CA GLY A 74 -8.35 34.13 41.24
C GLY A 74 -7.54 34.19 42.57
N GLU A 75 -6.36 34.80 42.54
CA GLU A 75 -5.47 34.99 43.70
C GLU A 75 -5.55 36.45 44.19
N LYS A 76 -4.98 36.72 45.36
CA LYS A 76 -4.96 38.08 45.90
C LYS A 76 -4.07 39.05 45.11
N GLU A 77 -3.04 38.50 44.46
CA GLU A 77 -2.05 39.29 43.76
C GLU A 77 -2.12 39.01 42.24
N VAL A 78 -1.88 40.03 41.43
CA VAL A 78 -1.79 39.92 39.95
C VAL A 78 -0.53 39.14 39.62
N ARG A 79 -0.68 38.11 38.78
CA ARG A 79 0.45 37.38 38.25
C ARG A 79 0.92 37.96 36.93
N TYR A 80 2.23 38.12 36.85
CA TYR A 80 2.84 38.61 35.60
C TYR A 80 3.54 37.48 34.87
N VAL A 81 3.28 37.38 33.57
CA VAL A 81 3.87 36.37 32.71
C VAL A 81 4.33 36.97 31.39
N ILE A 82 5.32 36.33 30.75
CA ILE A 82 5.79 36.70 29.45
C ILE A 82 5.12 35.79 28.43
N CYS A 83 4.55 36.39 27.34
CA CYS A 83 3.88 35.70 26.28
C CYS A 83 4.34 36.24 24.92
N GLY A 84 4.63 35.34 23.97
CA GLY A 84 4.97 35.66 22.59
C GLY A 84 3.79 35.70 21.63
N ALA A 85 2.60 35.30 22.07
CA ALA A 85 1.40 35.31 21.24
C ALA A 85 0.77 36.70 21.20
N THR A 86 0.07 37.00 20.11
CA THR A 86 -0.57 38.31 19.84
C THR A 86 -2.08 38.22 19.65
N ASN A 87 -2.65 37.00 19.71
CA ASN A 87 -4.05 36.73 19.44
C ASN A 87 -5.01 36.96 20.62
N PHE A 88 -4.63 37.78 21.60
CA PHE A 88 -5.46 38.07 22.78
C PHE A 88 -5.37 39.57 23.17
N ALA A 89 -6.35 40.03 23.90
CA ALA A 89 -6.49 41.43 24.36
C ALA A 89 -6.75 41.48 25.86
N VAL A 90 -6.69 42.73 26.43
CA VAL A 90 -7.12 42.97 27.80
C VAL A 90 -8.60 42.66 27.95
N GLY A 91 -8.96 41.91 29.00
CA GLY A 91 -10.31 41.43 29.24
C GLY A 91 -10.54 39.96 28.86
N ASP A 92 -9.73 39.39 27.93
CA ASP A 92 -9.85 38.02 27.53
C ASP A 92 -9.53 37.03 28.66
N LEU A 93 -10.16 35.85 28.57
CA LEU A 93 -9.88 34.76 29.50
C LEU A 93 -8.93 33.76 28.80
N VAL A 94 -7.94 33.25 29.53
CA VAL A 94 -6.88 32.40 29.01
C VAL A 94 -6.57 31.25 30.00
N VAL A 95 -5.84 30.24 29.57
CA VAL A 95 -5.30 29.21 30.48
C VAL A 95 -3.90 29.61 30.93
N ALA A 96 -3.68 29.74 32.22
CA ALA A 96 -2.40 30.00 32.82
C ALA A 96 -1.86 28.77 33.55
N ALA A 97 -0.70 28.29 33.14
CA ALA A 97 0.08 27.31 33.87
C ALA A 97 0.95 28.04 34.91
N LEU A 98 0.70 27.77 36.18
CA LEU A 98 1.39 28.42 37.30
C LEU A 98 2.63 27.61 37.70
N PRO A 99 3.59 28.22 38.46
CA PRO A 99 4.74 27.50 38.99
C PRO A 99 4.35 26.23 39.75
N GLY A 100 4.95 25.10 39.44
CA GLY A 100 4.58 23.78 39.92
C GLY A 100 3.70 22.97 38.98
N ALA A 101 3.16 23.56 37.93
CA ALA A 101 2.50 22.82 36.86
C ALA A 101 3.53 22.05 36.04
N VAL A 102 3.13 20.87 35.54
CA VAL A 102 3.88 20.05 34.58
C VAL A 102 3.04 19.91 33.35
N LEU A 103 3.58 20.29 32.20
CA LEU A 103 2.96 20.17 30.90
C LEU A 103 3.46 18.91 30.17
N PRO A 104 2.81 18.47 29.08
CA PRO A 104 3.25 17.32 28.27
C PRO A 104 4.74 17.36 27.92
N GLY A 105 5.42 16.21 27.96
CA GLY A 105 6.87 16.12 27.78
C GLY A 105 7.68 16.46 29.05
N ASP A 106 7.08 16.34 30.23
CA ASP A 106 7.71 16.65 31.55
C ASP A 106 8.22 18.10 31.67
N PHE A 107 7.53 19.01 30.95
CA PHE A 107 7.90 20.42 30.95
C PHE A 107 7.39 21.12 32.23
N LYS A 108 8.30 21.34 33.19
CA LYS A 108 7.99 21.93 34.49
C LYS A 108 7.95 23.46 34.42
N ILE A 109 6.85 24.02 34.85
CA ILE A 109 6.66 25.48 34.95
C ILE A 109 7.27 25.98 36.25
N ALA A 110 8.14 26.96 36.13
CA ALA A 110 8.78 27.67 37.24
C ALA A 110 8.82 29.16 36.97
N ALA A 111 8.93 29.95 38.01
CA ALA A 111 9.22 31.38 37.87
C ALA A 111 10.60 31.59 37.26
N ARG A 112 10.69 32.43 36.22
CA ARG A 112 11.93 32.66 35.47
C ARG A 112 12.13 34.16 35.22
N GLU A 113 13.36 34.60 35.33
CA GLU A 113 13.74 35.92 34.79
C GLU A 113 14.06 35.76 33.28
N THR A 114 13.33 36.49 32.45
CA THR A 114 13.48 36.49 31.02
C THR A 114 13.19 37.89 30.46
N TYR A 115 14.00 38.38 29.58
CA TYR A 115 13.87 39.72 28.99
C TYR A 115 13.83 40.85 30.03
N GLY A 116 14.60 40.69 31.12
CA GLY A 116 14.66 41.67 32.19
C GLY A 116 13.44 41.78 33.10
N LYS A 117 12.47 40.84 32.97
CA LYS A 117 11.24 40.76 33.77
C LYS A 117 11.03 39.37 34.35
N THR A 118 10.38 39.28 35.49
CA THR A 118 10.05 37.99 36.10
C THR A 118 8.74 37.45 35.51
N SER A 119 8.79 36.29 34.85
CA SER A 119 7.61 35.54 34.40
C SER A 119 7.23 34.51 35.44
N ASN A 120 6.05 34.64 36.03
CA ASN A 120 5.53 33.80 37.13
C ASN A 120 4.50 32.77 36.61
N GLY A 121 4.83 32.09 35.53
CA GLY A 121 3.96 31.16 34.87
C GLY A 121 4.04 31.27 33.34
N MET A 122 3.09 30.67 32.64
CA MET A 122 2.97 30.67 31.20
C MET A 122 1.49 30.66 30.77
N ILE A 123 1.12 31.40 29.73
CA ILE A 123 -0.19 31.30 29.09
C ILE A 123 -0.06 30.19 28.05
N CYS A 124 -1.03 29.28 27.98
CA CYS A 124 -0.93 28.04 27.20
C CYS A 124 -1.72 28.11 25.89
N SER A 125 -1.14 27.51 24.84
CA SER A 125 -1.82 27.13 23.60
C SER A 125 -2.44 25.72 23.73
N SER A 126 -3.29 25.33 22.78
CA SER A 126 -3.84 23.96 22.72
C SER A 126 -2.75 22.89 22.66
N ARG A 127 -1.66 23.13 21.91
CA ARG A 127 -0.54 22.22 21.80
C ARG A 127 0.20 22.02 23.12
N GLU A 128 0.42 23.08 23.87
CA GLU A 128 1.12 23.00 25.17
C GLU A 128 0.32 22.25 26.22
N LEU A 129 -1.01 22.19 26.07
CA LEU A 129 -1.90 21.40 26.91
C LEU A 129 -2.13 19.97 26.39
N GLY A 130 -1.53 19.59 25.24
CA GLY A 130 -1.76 18.28 24.61
C GLY A 130 -3.15 18.09 24.01
N LEU A 131 -3.86 19.18 23.70
CA LEU A 131 -5.24 19.18 23.16
C LEU A 131 -5.27 19.20 21.64
N GLY A 132 -4.14 19.34 20.96
CA GLY A 132 -4.04 19.38 19.50
C GLY A 132 -2.71 19.94 19.04
N GLU A 133 -2.52 20.05 17.73
CA GLU A 133 -1.28 20.56 17.11
C GLU A 133 -1.25 22.09 16.93
N ASP A 134 -2.34 22.79 17.23
CA ASP A 134 -2.42 24.23 17.03
C ASP A 134 -1.56 24.98 18.05
N HIS A 135 -0.60 25.72 17.52
CA HIS A 135 0.32 26.59 18.27
C HIS A 135 0.43 27.99 17.64
N SER A 136 -0.51 28.34 16.76
CA SER A 136 -0.55 29.67 16.11
C SER A 136 -0.84 30.81 17.08
N GLY A 137 -1.37 30.48 18.27
CA GLY A 137 -1.67 31.41 19.35
C GLY A 137 -1.99 30.68 20.64
N ILE A 138 -2.36 31.45 21.66
CA ILE A 138 -2.85 30.91 22.95
C ILE A 138 -4.35 30.62 22.89
N MET A 139 -4.86 29.79 23.81
CA MET A 139 -6.30 29.57 23.98
C MET A 139 -6.95 30.79 24.61
N VAL A 140 -7.99 31.32 23.93
CA VAL A 140 -8.76 32.49 24.36
C VAL A 140 -10.22 32.11 24.51
N PHE A 141 -10.83 32.51 25.63
CA PHE A 141 -12.22 32.27 26.00
C PHE A 141 -12.98 33.61 26.15
N ALA A 142 -14.28 33.56 25.92
CA ALA A 142 -15.13 34.73 26.14
C ALA A 142 -15.49 34.90 27.62
N GLU A 143 -15.91 36.10 28.01
CA GLU A 143 -16.43 36.36 29.32
C GLU A 143 -17.70 35.53 29.61
N GLY A 144 -17.66 34.75 30.67
CA GLY A 144 -18.74 33.85 31.05
C GLY A 144 -18.54 32.39 30.64
N ASP A 145 -17.61 32.10 29.71
CA ASP A 145 -17.32 30.74 29.28
C ASP A 145 -16.71 29.90 30.44
N VAL A 146 -15.90 30.54 31.27
CA VAL A 146 -15.16 29.89 32.34
C VAL A 146 -15.09 30.78 33.60
N ALA A 147 -14.96 30.18 34.76
CA ALA A 147 -14.79 30.91 36.02
C ALA A 147 -13.32 31.22 36.29
N ILE A 148 -13.00 32.49 36.54
CA ILE A 148 -11.64 32.95 36.85
C ILE A 148 -11.13 32.20 38.08
N GLY A 149 -9.89 31.69 38.04
CA GLY A 149 -9.26 30.97 39.12
C GLY A 149 -9.69 29.52 39.28
N SER A 150 -10.69 29.05 38.50
CA SER A 150 -11.06 27.62 38.50
C SER A 150 -10.00 26.76 37.81
N ASP A 151 -10.02 25.47 38.11
CA ASP A 151 -9.10 24.48 37.52
C ASP A 151 -9.38 24.30 36.04
N ALA A 152 -8.37 24.57 35.23
CA ALA A 152 -8.47 24.45 33.77
C ALA A 152 -8.45 22.98 33.30
N ILE A 153 -7.82 22.04 34.03
CA ILE A 153 -7.83 20.63 33.69
C ILE A 153 -9.25 20.07 33.74
N ALA A 154 -9.95 20.37 34.84
CA ALA A 154 -11.34 19.95 35.02
C ALA A 154 -12.30 20.71 34.08
N GLY A 155 -12.14 22.05 33.98
CA GLY A 155 -13.03 22.88 33.15
C GLY A 155 -12.91 22.65 31.66
N LEU A 156 -11.77 22.19 31.18
CA LEU A 156 -11.54 21.80 29.79
C LEU A 156 -11.78 20.30 29.52
N GLU A 157 -12.21 19.54 30.55
CA GLU A 157 -12.37 18.08 30.41
C GLU A 157 -11.17 17.41 29.70
N ILE A 158 -9.94 17.85 30.05
CA ILE A 158 -8.73 17.46 29.31
C ILE A 158 -8.50 15.95 29.42
N ASN A 159 -8.74 15.38 30.61
CA ASN A 159 -8.54 13.97 30.89
C ASN A 159 -9.62 13.13 30.18
N ASP A 160 -9.25 12.47 29.11
CA ASP A 160 -10.13 11.58 28.34
C ASP A 160 -9.31 10.47 27.72
N THR A 161 -9.95 9.36 27.42
CA THR A 161 -9.38 8.28 26.62
C THR A 161 -9.93 8.35 25.20
N ILE A 162 -9.09 8.41 24.22
CA ILE A 162 -9.47 8.49 22.80
C ILE A 162 -9.01 7.22 22.10
N PHE A 163 -9.96 6.47 21.54
CA PHE A 163 -9.65 5.34 20.67
C PHE A 163 -9.42 5.84 19.24
N ASP A 164 -8.25 5.58 18.66
CA ASP A 164 -8.04 5.76 17.22
C ASP A 164 -8.33 4.43 16.51
N ILE A 165 -9.39 4.44 15.67
CA ILE A 165 -10.00 3.23 15.12
C ILE A 165 -9.88 3.28 13.59
N ALA A 166 -9.25 2.26 13.00
CA ALA A 166 -9.32 2.02 11.57
C ALA A 166 -10.69 1.44 11.20
N VAL A 167 -11.47 2.21 10.46
CA VAL A 167 -12.82 1.81 10.04
C VAL A 167 -12.76 1.25 8.62
N ASN A 168 -13.20 0.01 8.46
CA ASN A 168 -13.27 -0.68 7.18
C ASN A 168 -14.25 0.01 6.20
N PRO A 169 -13.99 -0.07 4.88
CA PRO A 169 -14.81 0.62 3.88
C PRO A 169 -16.30 0.25 3.87
N ASP A 170 -16.65 -0.96 4.21
CA ASP A 170 -18.02 -1.48 4.33
C ASP A 170 -18.77 -0.95 5.56
N ARG A 171 -18.06 -0.40 6.53
CA ARG A 171 -18.62 0.08 7.81
C ARG A 171 -18.68 1.60 7.88
N GLY A 172 -19.19 2.22 6.82
CA GLY A 172 -19.28 3.69 6.71
C GLY A 172 -20.02 4.36 7.89
N TYR A 173 -21.03 3.71 8.47
CA TYR A 173 -21.76 4.20 9.64
C TYR A 173 -20.88 4.40 10.88
N ALA A 174 -19.81 3.61 11.00
CA ALA A 174 -18.86 3.70 12.12
C ALA A 174 -17.87 4.88 12.01
N LEU A 175 -17.93 5.66 10.92
CA LEU A 175 -17.26 6.97 10.84
C LEU A 175 -18.01 8.06 11.62
N SER A 176 -18.67 7.68 12.74
CA SER A 176 -19.37 8.56 13.66
C SER A 176 -19.32 8.03 15.08
N ILE A 177 -19.47 8.92 16.07
CA ILE A 177 -19.59 8.51 17.48
C ILE A 177 -20.83 7.64 17.69
N ARG A 178 -21.94 7.98 17.05
CA ARG A 178 -23.17 7.16 17.04
C ARG A 178 -22.88 5.71 16.60
N GLY A 179 -22.12 5.53 15.51
CA GLY A 179 -21.77 4.23 14.98
C GLY A 179 -20.83 3.43 15.89
N ILE A 180 -19.77 4.07 16.38
CA ILE A 180 -18.83 3.44 17.32
C ILE A 180 -19.51 3.08 18.63
N ALA A 181 -20.34 3.97 19.19
CA ALA A 181 -21.08 3.69 20.41
C ALA A 181 -22.00 2.47 20.28
N ARG A 182 -22.68 2.32 19.13
CA ARG A 182 -23.50 1.14 18.82
C ARG A 182 -22.67 -0.15 18.79
N GLU A 183 -21.48 -0.11 18.20
CA GLU A 183 -20.59 -1.26 18.16
C GLU A 183 -20.01 -1.60 19.55
N VAL A 184 -19.65 -0.61 20.36
CA VAL A 184 -19.25 -0.81 21.76
C VAL A 184 -20.37 -1.46 22.55
N ALA A 185 -21.60 -0.97 22.41
CA ALA A 185 -22.76 -1.55 23.08
C ALA A 185 -23.00 -3.00 22.64
N GLY A 186 -22.95 -3.29 21.34
CA GLY A 186 -23.10 -4.65 20.82
C GLY A 186 -22.00 -5.60 21.28
N ALA A 187 -20.74 -5.14 21.25
CA ALA A 187 -19.58 -5.92 21.67
C ALA A 187 -19.57 -6.28 23.16
N LEU A 188 -20.08 -5.37 24.01
CA LEU A 188 -20.08 -5.53 25.47
C LEU A 188 -21.44 -6.01 26.02
N GLY A 189 -22.44 -6.15 25.16
CA GLY A 189 -23.81 -6.51 25.59
C GLY A 189 -24.50 -5.44 26.41
N LEU A 190 -24.20 -4.17 26.16
CA LEU A 190 -24.74 -2.99 26.84
C LEU A 190 -25.92 -2.38 26.07
N ASN A 191 -26.66 -1.51 26.73
CA ASN A 191 -27.74 -0.76 26.10
C ASN A 191 -27.16 0.45 25.33
N PHE A 192 -27.64 0.64 24.09
CA PHE A 192 -27.33 1.80 23.23
C PHE A 192 -28.55 2.72 23.16
N VAL A 193 -28.34 4.00 23.45
CA VAL A 193 -29.35 5.05 23.30
C VAL A 193 -29.07 5.81 22.00
N ASP A 194 -29.91 5.63 21.00
CA ASP A 194 -29.72 6.28 19.71
C ASP A 194 -30.04 7.79 19.78
N PRO A 195 -29.06 8.70 19.52
CA PRO A 195 -29.29 10.15 19.56
C PRO A 195 -30.37 10.63 18.58
N ILE A 196 -30.69 9.81 17.55
CA ILE A 196 -31.75 10.13 16.59
C ILE A 196 -33.13 10.08 17.22
N ASP A 197 -33.37 9.24 18.23
CA ASP A 197 -34.71 9.10 18.82
C ASP A 197 -35.19 10.41 19.42
N ALA A 198 -34.30 11.19 20.04
CA ALA A 198 -34.63 12.53 20.53
C ALA A 198 -34.89 13.53 19.37
N LEU A 199 -34.33 13.31 18.20
CA LEU A 199 -34.48 14.18 17.03
C LEU A 199 -35.79 13.89 16.26
N ARG A 200 -36.41 12.73 16.43
CA ARG A 200 -37.73 12.38 15.79
C ARG A 200 -38.85 13.31 16.24
N GLU A 201 -38.78 13.80 17.45
CA GLU A 201 -39.76 14.73 18.03
C GLU A 201 -39.52 16.19 17.65
N VAL A 202 -38.32 16.50 17.06
CA VAL A 202 -37.94 17.88 16.71
C VAL A 202 -38.60 18.29 15.39
N LYS A 203 -39.51 19.23 15.45
CA LYS A 203 -40.19 19.80 14.26
C LYS A 203 -39.87 21.26 14.12
N PHE A 204 -39.62 21.66 12.88
CA PHE A 204 -39.42 23.08 12.53
C PHE A 204 -40.50 23.49 11.55
N GLU A 205 -41.30 24.48 11.95
CA GLU A 205 -42.33 25.06 11.07
C GLU A 205 -41.69 26.03 10.05
N ASN A 206 -42.21 26.04 8.84
CA ASN A 206 -41.78 27.00 7.82
C ASN A 206 -42.42 28.35 8.09
N THR A 207 -41.59 29.35 8.30
CA THR A 207 -42.00 30.75 8.59
C THR A 207 -41.86 31.68 7.40
N GLY A 208 -41.30 31.14 6.28
CA GLY A 208 -41.06 31.91 5.04
C GLY A 208 -40.73 30.99 3.86
N THR A 209 -40.27 31.61 2.78
CA THR A 209 -39.89 30.89 1.57
C THR A 209 -38.44 30.47 1.66
N GLY A 210 -38.17 29.18 1.49
CA GLY A 210 -36.82 28.61 1.45
C GLY A 210 -36.17 28.67 0.05
N VAL A 211 -34.89 28.35 -0.02
CA VAL A 211 -34.20 28.08 -1.27
C VAL A 211 -34.74 26.75 -1.84
N SER A 212 -35.09 26.71 -3.13
CA SER A 212 -35.60 25.48 -3.76
C SER A 212 -34.52 24.45 -3.96
N ALA A 213 -34.86 23.18 -3.82
CA ALA A 213 -33.98 22.03 -3.98
C ALA A 213 -34.41 21.14 -5.14
N LYS A 214 -33.48 20.65 -5.95
CA LYS A 214 -33.76 19.73 -7.06
C LYS A 214 -32.63 18.70 -7.21
N ILE A 215 -33.00 17.46 -7.52
CA ILE A 215 -32.12 16.40 -7.99
C ILE A 215 -32.42 16.18 -9.46
N ALA A 216 -31.46 16.46 -10.35
CA ALA A 216 -31.68 16.34 -11.80
C ALA A 216 -31.67 14.87 -12.24
N ASP A 217 -30.84 14.03 -11.63
CA ASP A 217 -30.76 12.60 -11.89
C ASP A 217 -30.82 11.82 -10.56
N PRO A 218 -31.95 11.12 -10.29
CA PRO A 218 -32.11 10.34 -9.05
C PRO A 218 -31.07 9.22 -8.85
N ALA A 219 -30.30 8.84 -9.88
CA ALA A 219 -29.21 7.88 -9.74
C ALA A 219 -27.97 8.48 -9.05
N THR A 220 -27.86 9.80 -9.01
CA THR A 220 -26.70 10.51 -8.44
C THR A 220 -26.89 10.95 -6.99
N ALA A 221 -28.14 11.10 -6.57
CA ALA A 221 -28.51 11.41 -5.18
C ALA A 221 -29.94 10.90 -4.94
N SER A 222 -30.21 10.39 -3.74
CA SER A 222 -31.54 9.86 -3.41
C SER A 222 -32.42 10.85 -2.66
N VAL A 223 -31.84 11.61 -1.73
CA VAL A 223 -32.60 12.57 -0.92
C VAL A 223 -31.76 13.80 -0.64
N PHE A 224 -32.39 14.97 -0.70
CA PHE A 224 -31.77 16.28 -0.47
C PHE A 224 -32.65 17.11 0.46
N TYR A 225 -32.20 17.30 1.69
CA TYR A 225 -32.80 18.25 2.64
C TYR A 225 -32.04 19.57 2.55
N LEU A 226 -32.74 20.63 2.26
CA LEU A 226 -32.22 22.00 2.20
C LEU A 226 -32.95 22.87 3.23
N ARG A 227 -32.22 23.31 4.25
CA ARG A 227 -32.78 24.17 5.30
C ARG A 227 -32.29 25.62 5.14
N THR A 228 -33.21 26.56 5.19
CA THR A 228 -32.92 27.99 5.16
C THR A 228 -33.00 28.55 6.56
N LEU A 229 -31.93 29.24 7.00
CA LEU A 229 -31.91 29.96 8.26
C LEU A 229 -31.61 31.44 8.00
N SER A 230 -32.10 32.32 8.87
CA SER A 230 -31.87 33.76 8.81
C SER A 230 -31.46 34.34 10.15
N LYS A 231 -30.99 35.58 10.15
CA LYS A 231 -30.60 36.32 11.34
C LYS A 231 -29.44 35.68 12.11
N PHE A 232 -28.57 34.95 11.43
CA PHE A 232 -27.36 34.48 12.03
C PHE A 232 -26.42 35.64 12.33
N ASP A 233 -25.85 35.66 13.53
CA ASP A 233 -24.80 36.60 13.90
C ASP A 233 -23.44 35.98 13.59
N PRO A 234 -22.71 36.50 12.57
CA PRO A 234 -21.42 35.96 12.19
C PRO A 234 -20.32 36.10 13.27
N SER A 235 -20.54 36.95 14.28
CA SER A 235 -19.64 37.11 15.42
C SER A 235 -19.84 36.02 16.51
N ALA A 236 -20.90 35.20 16.39
CA ALA A 236 -21.19 34.13 17.34
C ALA A 236 -20.08 33.10 17.38
N ARG A 237 -19.64 32.79 18.59
CA ARG A 237 -18.51 31.88 18.84
C ARG A 237 -18.98 30.45 19.07
N THR A 238 -18.13 29.48 18.69
CA THR A 238 -18.35 28.07 18.99
C THR A 238 -18.24 27.84 20.51
N PRO A 239 -19.24 27.21 21.15
CA PRO A 239 -19.17 26.83 22.54
C PRO A 239 -17.95 25.97 22.85
N MET A 240 -17.34 26.16 24.00
CA MET A 240 -16.10 25.46 24.41
C MET A 240 -16.24 23.93 24.34
N TRP A 241 -17.32 23.37 24.85
CA TRP A 241 -17.55 21.93 24.83
C TRP A 241 -17.57 21.34 23.41
N MET A 242 -18.15 22.08 22.44
CA MET A 242 -18.20 21.66 21.05
C MET A 242 -16.81 21.75 20.39
N ARG A 243 -16.09 22.83 20.64
CA ARG A 243 -14.72 23.02 20.16
C ARG A 243 -13.81 21.92 20.65
N GLN A 244 -13.84 21.59 21.93
CA GLN A 244 -13.03 20.52 22.53
C GLN A 244 -13.31 19.15 21.89
N ARG A 245 -14.57 18.81 21.64
CA ARG A 245 -14.95 17.55 20.97
C ARG A 245 -14.39 17.49 19.56
N ILE A 246 -14.51 18.57 18.78
CA ILE A 246 -13.95 18.66 17.44
C ILE A 246 -12.42 18.50 17.47
N GLU A 247 -11.74 19.16 18.41
CA GLU A 247 -10.28 19.10 18.57
C GLU A 247 -9.82 17.69 19.01
N LYS A 248 -10.50 17.03 19.94
CA LYS A 248 -10.23 15.63 20.33
C LYS A 248 -10.38 14.65 19.16
N MET A 249 -11.28 14.97 18.23
CA MET A 249 -11.46 14.20 17.00
C MET A 249 -10.40 14.50 15.92
N GLY A 250 -9.43 15.39 16.21
CA GLY A 250 -8.35 15.75 15.29
C GLY A 250 -8.71 16.83 14.26
N MET A 251 -9.83 17.51 14.41
CA MET A 251 -10.25 18.62 13.53
C MET A 251 -10.03 19.97 14.21
N ARG A 252 -9.87 21.04 13.44
CA ARG A 252 -9.74 22.41 13.96
C ARG A 252 -11.10 23.08 14.00
N SER A 253 -11.36 23.85 15.04
CA SER A 253 -12.46 24.79 15.11
C SER A 253 -12.19 25.98 14.17
N ILE A 254 -13.19 26.41 13.42
CA ILE A 254 -13.08 27.48 12.39
C ILE A 254 -14.06 28.62 12.67
N SER A 255 -15.35 28.34 12.65
CA SER A 255 -16.45 29.29 12.93
C SER A 255 -17.66 28.50 13.40
N LEU A 256 -18.57 29.11 14.13
CA LEU A 256 -19.72 28.40 14.69
C LEU A 256 -20.50 27.58 13.65
N VAL A 257 -20.75 28.13 12.45
CA VAL A 257 -21.51 27.42 11.41
C VAL A 257 -20.74 26.20 10.92
N VAL A 258 -19.45 26.36 10.62
CA VAL A 258 -18.59 25.26 10.15
C VAL A 258 -18.40 24.20 11.24
N ASP A 259 -18.21 24.63 12.47
CA ASP A 259 -18.03 23.77 13.62
C ASP A 259 -19.27 22.94 13.94
N VAL A 260 -20.47 23.53 13.79
CA VAL A 260 -21.73 22.76 13.94
C VAL A 260 -21.87 21.75 12.80
N THR A 261 -21.49 22.07 11.53
CA THR A 261 -21.49 21.06 10.46
C THR A 261 -20.54 19.91 10.75
N ASN A 262 -19.33 20.23 11.21
CA ASN A 262 -18.32 19.23 11.57
C ASN A 262 -18.77 18.39 12.78
N TYR A 263 -19.30 19.04 13.81
CA TYR A 263 -19.79 18.34 15.00
C TYR A 263 -20.89 17.32 14.66
N VAL A 264 -21.90 17.72 13.88
CA VAL A 264 -22.99 16.83 13.46
C VAL A 264 -22.47 15.68 12.59
N MET A 265 -21.53 15.97 11.70
CA MET A 265 -20.86 14.93 10.89
C MET A 265 -20.13 13.92 11.79
N LEU A 266 -19.42 14.36 12.82
CA LEU A 266 -18.71 13.49 13.75
C LEU A 266 -19.67 12.73 14.68
N GLU A 267 -20.74 13.40 15.16
CA GLU A 267 -21.75 12.81 16.03
C GLU A 267 -22.57 11.72 15.32
N LEU A 268 -23.14 12.03 14.15
CA LEU A 268 -24.13 11.22 13.46
C LEU A 268 -23.60 10.48 12.22
N GLY A 269 -22.55 11.00 11.56
CA GLY A 269 -21.99 10.40 10.35
C GLY A 269 -22.48 11.03 9.03
N GLN A 270 -23.33 12.05 9.06
CA GLN A 270 -23.83 12.75 7.88
C GLN A 270 -23.05 14.05 7.65
N PRO A 271 -22.25 14.15 6.59
CA PRO A 271 -21.67 15.43 6.19
C PRO A 271 -22.74 16.46 5.80
N LEU A 272 -22.50 17.70 6.21
CA LEU A 272 -23.36 18.84 5.93
C LEU A 272 -22.52 19.92 5.25
N HIS A 273 -23.14 20.72 4.39
CA HIS A 273 -22.51 21.90 3.82
C HIS A 273 -23.39 23.13 3.97
N ALA A 274 -22.80 24.24 4.38
CA ALA A 274 -23.49 25.50 4.58
C ALA A 274 -23.04 26.51 3.54
N PHE A 275 -24.01 27.06 2.79
CA PHE A 275 -23.81 28.13 1.82
C PHE A 275 -24.26 29.49 2.39
N ASP A 276 -23.56 30.55 2.03
CA ASP A 276 -24.08 31.92 2.18
C ASP A 276 -25.27 32.13 1.23
N LYS A 277 -26.47 32.21 1.78
CA LYS A 277 -27.70 32.33 0.99
C LYS A 277 -27.69 33.55 0.07
N ALA A 278 -27.05 34.66 0.48
CA ALA A 278 -26.96 35.85 -0.34
C ALA A 278 -26.16 35.67 -1.63
N LYS A 279 -25.32 34.66 -1.68
CA LYS A 279 -24.48 34.30 -2.85
C LYS A 279 -25.13 33.27 -3.76
N ILE A 280 -26.33 32.76 -3.44
CA ILE A 280 -27.08 31.80 -4.25
C ILE A 280 -28.03 32.52 -5.21
N SER A 281 -28.00 32.18 -6.47
CA SER A 281 -28.90 32.69 -7.50
C SER A 281 -30.01 31.68 -7.80
N GLY A 282 -31.23 31.93 -7.28
CA GLY A 282 -32.36 30.99 -7.47
C GLY A 282 -32.34 29.79 -6.54
N GLY A 283 -32.41 28.57 -7.10
CA GLY A 283 -32.43 27.32 -6.35
C GLY A 283 -31.16 26.52 -6.45
N LEU A 284 -31.03 25.45 -5.62
CA LEU A 284 -29.93 24.51 -5.70
C LEU A 284 -30.31 23.25 -6.45
N THR A 285 -29.50 22.83 -7.40
CA THR A 285 -29.70 21.62 -8.20
C THR A 285 -28.48 20.75 -8.16
N ILE A 286 -28.67 19.46 -7.80
CA ILE A 286 -27.63 18.43 -7.90
C ILE A 286 -27.66 17.87 -9.32
N LYS A 287 -26.56 18.02 -10.06
CA LYS A 287 -26.45 17.57 -11.47
C LYS A 287 -24.99 17.32 -11.87
N ARG A 288 -24.78 16.49 -12.91
CA ARG A 288 -23.48 16.47 -13.62
C ARG A 288 -23.28 17.80 -14.34
N ILE A 289 -22.05 18.31 -14.32
CA ILE A 289 -21.80 19.64 -14.89
C ILE A 289 -21.91 19.65 -16.43
N GLY A 290 -21.69 18.54 -17.10
CA GLY A 290 -21.89 18.35 -18.54
C GLY A 290 -20.85 19.04 -19.43
N LYS A 291 -20.01 19.92 -18.90
CA LYS A 291 -18.94 20.61 -19.63
C LYS A 291 -17.73 20.90 -18.75
N ALA A 292 -16.55 20.84 -19.34
CA ALA A 292 -15.33 21.23 -18.66
C ALA A 292 -15.29 22.76 -18.44
N GLN A 293 -14.96 23.18 -17.22
CA GLN A 293 -14.81 24.60 -16.86
C GLN A 293 -13.97 24.75 -15.59
N PRO A 294 -13.33 25.90 -15.36
CA PRO A 294 -12.59 26.14 -14.13
C PRO A 294 -13.56 26.32 -12.95
N PHE A 295 -13.12 25.84 -11.76
CA PHE A 295 -13.85 25.96 -10.52
C PHE A 295 -12.87 26.13 -9.36
N THR A 296 -13.05 27.15 -8.53
CA THR A 296 -12.18 27.39 -7.37
C THR A 296 -12.81 26.79 -6.13
N THR A 297 -12.12 25.86 -5.52
CA THR A 297 -12.52 25.18 -4.27
C THR A 297 -12.13 26.00 -3.03
N LEU A 298 -12.68 25.65 -1.85
CA LEU A 298 -12.43 26.32 -0.57
C LEU A 298 -10.95 26.38 -0.16
N ASP A 299 -10.11 25.47 -0.66
CA ASP A 299 -8.66 25.50 -0.47
C ASP A 299 -7.93 26.52 -1.38
N GLY A 300 -8.67 27.34 -2.12
CA GLY A 300 -8.15 28.36 -3.03
C GLY A 300 -7.58 27.81 -4.35
N GLN A 301 -7.64 26.51 -4.60
CA GLN A 301 -7.11 25.91 -5.82
C GLN A 301 -8.13 25.99 -6.96
N VAL A 302 -7.64 26.35 -8.14
CA VAL A 302 -8.42 26.31 -9.38
C VAL A 302 -8.34 24.93 -9.98
N ARG A 303 -9.47 24.24 -10.08
CA ARG A 303 -9.61 22.89 -10.63
C ARG A 303 -10.33 22.93 -11.95
N GLN A 304 -9.91 22.09 -12.89
CA GLN A 304 -10.61 21.90 -14.15
C GLN A 304 -11.68 20.82 -13.94
N LEU A 305 -12.96 21.20 -13.99
CA LEU A 305 -14.07 20.24 -13.90
C LEU A 305 -14.12 19.34 -15.13
N ASP A 306 -14.46 18.08 -14.91
CA ASP A 306 -14.79 17.11 -15.95
C ASP A 306 -16.31 17.11 -16.19
N PRO A 307 -16.80 16.89 -17.43
CA PRO A 307 -18.23 16.83 -17.73
C PRO A 307 -19.04 15.88 -16.84
N ASP A 308 -18.42 14.82 -16.34
CA ASP A 308 -19.04 13.81 -15.46
C ASP A 308 -19.02 14.18 -13.97
N ASP A 309 -18.39 15.29 -13.59
CA ASP A 309 -18.37 15.70 -12.18
C ASP A 309 -19.75 16.02 -11.68
N LEU A 310 -20.09 15.41 -10.53
CA LEU A 310 -21.33 15.72 -9.83
C LEU A 310 -21.15 17.00 -9.03
N MET A 311 -22.02 17.97 -9.27
CA MET A 311 -21.96 19.30 -8.68
C MET A 311 -23.27 19.67 -8.00
N VAL A 312 -23.17 20.48 -6.97
CA VAL A 312 -24.29 21.31 -6.49
C VAL A 312 -24.17 22.64 -7.21
N CYS A 313 -25.17 22.98 -7.96
CA CYS A 313 -25.21 24.21 -8.77
C CYS A 313 -26.40 25.10 -8.39
N ASP A 314 -26.23 26.39 -8.50
CA ASP A 314 -27.37 27.31 -8.58
C ASP A 314 -27.84 27.50 -10.05
N ASP A 315 -28.72 28.47 -10.31
CA ASP A 315 -29.22 28.72 -11.66
C ASP A 315 -28.12 29.26 -12.60
N LYS A 316 -27.00 29.77 -12.09
CA LYS A 316 -25.93 30.41 -12.85
C LYS A 316 -24.64 29.64 -12.90
N SER A 317 -24.23 29.00 -11.80
CA SER A 317 -22.88 28.48 -11.64
C SER A 317 -22.81 27.25 -10.74
N PRO A 318 -21.71 26.44 -10.84
CA PRO A 318 -21.41 25.40 -9.84
C PRO A 318 -20.97 26.06 -8.52
N LEU A 319 -21.46 25.54 -7.41
CA LEU A 319 -21.17 26.03 -6.06
C LEU A 319 -20.38 25.07 -5.21
N ALA A 320 -20.51 23.75 -5.46
CA ALA A 320 -19.75 22.74 -4.73
C ALA A 320 -19.50 21.50 -5.58
N LEU A 321 -18.33 20.87 -5.42
CA LEU A 321 -18.08 19.47 -5.79
C LEU A 321 -18.88 18.60 -4.83
N ALA A 322 -19.95 17.99 -5.33
CA ALA A 322 -20.93 17.26 -4.53
C ALA A 322 -20.26 16.22 -3.62
N GLY A 323 -20.54 16.35 -2.32
CA GLY A 323 -20.00 15.46 -1.30
C GLY A 323 -18.49 15.50 -1.08
N THR A 324 -17.77 16.41 -1.73
CA THR A 324 -16.30 16.44 -1.68
C THR A 324 -15.78 17.74 -1.08
N MET A 325 -16.04 18.88 -1.72
CA MET A 325 -15.57 20.20 -1.26
C MET A 325 -16.42 21.34 -1.84
N GLY A 326 -16.77 22.30 -1.01
CA GLY A 326 -17.45 23.54 -1.42
C GLY A 326 -16.60 24.43 -2.32
N GLY A 327 -17.25 25.34 -3.02
CA GLY A 327 -16.61 26.38 -3.80
C GLY A 327 -16.45 27.68 -3.01
N GLN A 328 -15.41 28.41 -3.29
CA GLN A 328 -15.09 29.69 -2.66
C GLN A 328 -16.19 30.76 -2.90
N SER A 329 -16.88 30.69 -4.04
CA SER A 329 -17.89 31.68 -4.43
C SER A 329 -19.10 31.75 -3.51
N SER A 330 -19.42 30.65 -2.81
CA SER A 330 -20.60 30.51 -1.93
C SER A 330 -20.25 30.30 -0.46
N GLU A 331 -18.98 30.51 -0.09
CA GLU A 331 -18.48 30.28 1.25
C GLU A 331 -19.13 31.20 2.31
N ILE A 332 -19.36 30.64 3.49
CA ILE A 332 -19.74 31.39 4.70
C ILE A 332 -18.59 32.32 5.08
N SER A 333 -18.92 33.55 5.38
CA SER A 333 -17.98 34.62 5.72
C SER A 333 -18.42 35.41 6.94
N GLU A 334 -17.58 36.36 7.41
CA GLU A 334 -17.88 37.25 8.51
C GLU A 334 -19.07 38.18 8.26
N THR A 335 -19.61 38.22 7.03
CA THR A 335 -20.77 39.03 6.66
C THR A 335 -22.04 38.23 6.43
N THR A 336 -21.96 36.90 6.57
CA THR A 336 -23.08 36.00 6.31
C THR A 336 -24.12 36.07 7.43
N THR A 337 -25.36 36.44 7.07
CA THR A 337 -26.50 36.52 8.01
C THR A 337 -27.58 35.49 7.72
N ASP A 338 -27.62 34.98 6.50
CA ASP A 338 -28.58 33.96 6.06
C ASP A 338 -27.87 32.77 5.48
N ILE A 339 -28.29 31.58 5.88
CA ILE A 339 -27.62 30.32 5.58
C ILE A 339 -28.56 29.39 4.81
N ALA A 340 -28.04 28.73 3.77
CA ALA A 340 -28.66 27.57 3.15
C ALA A 340 -27.86 26.33 3.52
N LEU A 341 -28.43 25.44 4.33
CA LEU A 341 -27.79 24.23 4.79
C LEU A 341 -28.20 23.05 3.92
N GLU A 342 -27.22 22.39 3.34
CA GLU A 342 -27.33 21.17 2.54
C GLU A 342 -27.11 19.93 3.42
N ALA A 343 -28.03 18.95 3.31
CA ALA A 343 -27.85 17.58 3.76
C ALA A 343 -28.32 16.61 2.68
N VAL A 344 -27.42 15.85 2.09
CA VAL A 344 -27.69 15.01 0.93
C VAL A 344 -27.13 13.60 1.13
N ARG A 345 -27.89 12.63 0.66
CA ARG A 345 -27.39 11.27 0.42
C ARG A 345 -27.04 11.17 -1.07
N PHE A 346 -25.75 11.35 -1.39
CA PHE A 346 -25.21 11.18 -2.73
C PHE A 346 -24.95 9.71 -3.05
N ASP A 347 -24.91 9.37 -4.35
CA ASP A 347 -24.38 8.08 -4.79
C ASP A 347 -22.90 7.97 -4.45
N PRO A 348 -22.48 6.90 -3.73
CA PRO A 348 -21.10 6.74 -3.26
C PRO A 348 -20.07 6.70 -4.39
N VAL A 349 -20.44 6.10 -5.53
CA VAL A 349 -19.56 5.97 -6.69
C VAL A 349 -19.32 7.34 -7.35
N CYS A 350 -20.34 8.18 -7.39
CA CYS A 350 -20.19 9.54 -7.92
C CYS A 350 -19.24 10.37 -7.06
N VAL A 351 -19.37 10.31 -5.73
CA VAL A 351 -18.46 11.01 -4.81
C VAL A 351 -17.04 10.49 -4.92
N ALA A 352 -16.86 9.17 -4.95
CA ALA A 352 -15.54 8.55 -5.11
C ALA A 352 -14.86 8.94 -6.44
N LYS A 353 -15.62 9.07 -7.53
CA LYS A 353 -15.09 9.54 -8.82
C LYS A 353 -14.65 11.00 -8.76
N ASN A 354 -15.45 11.89 -8.18
CA ASN A 354 -15.07 13.28 -7.96
C ASN A 354 -13.78 13.38 -7.14
N SER A 355 -13.76 12.73 -5.98
CA SER A 355 -12.62 12.72 -5.05
C SER A 355 -11.32 12.29 -5.74
N ARG A 356 -11.33 11.16 -6.45
CA ARG A 356 -10.15 10.62 -7.14
C ARG A 356 -9.71 11.47 -8.32
N ARG A 357 -10.64 11.97 -9.13
CA ARG A 357 -10.33 12.80 -10.31
C ARG A 357 -9.61 14.08 -9.91
N HIS A 358 -10.08 14.73 -8.86
CA HIS A 358 -9.50 15.97 -8.37
C HIS A 358 -8.41 15.77 -7.32
N LYS A 359 -8.07 14.53 -6.98
CA LYS A 359 -7.10 14.17 -5.91
C LYS A 359 -7.43 14.87 -4.59
N LEU A 360 -8.72 14.93 -4.27
CA LEU A 360 -9.28 15.54 -3.07
C LEU A 360 -9.84 14.45 -2.16
N SER A 361 -9.29 14.34 -0.96
CA SER A 361 -9.87 13.52 0.11
C SER A 361 -10.26 14.42 1.26
N SER A 362 -11.53 14.43 1.61
CA SER A 362 -12.08 15.17 2.75
C SER A 362 -12.78 14.22 3.71
N GLU A 363 -13.00 14.65 4.96
CA GLU A 363 -13.80 13.89 5.93
C GLU A 363 -15.24 13.68 5.43
N ALA A 364 -15.76 14.61 4.64
CA ALA A 364 -17.05 14.47 3.99
C ALA A 364 -17.03 13.37 2.89
N SER A 365 -16.08 13.45 1.94
CA SER A 365 -15.99 12.45 0.86
C SER A 365 -15.72 11.06 1.40
N ARG A 366 -14.88 10.92 2.45
CA ARG A 366 -14.58 9.64 3.10
C ARG A 366 -15.83 8.95 3.66
N ARG A 367 -16.81 9.71 4.16
CA ARG A 367 -18.10 9.17 4.64
C ARG A 367 -19.04 8.88 3.51
N LEU A 368 -19.22 9.81 2.59
CA LEU A 368 -20.18 9.71 1.51
C LEU A 368 -19.83 8.64 0.48
N GLU A 369 -18.52 8.42 0.19
CA GLU A 369 -18.09 7.33 -0.68
C GLU A 369 -18.27 5.93 -0.08
N ARG A 370 -18.48 5.83 1.25
CA ARG A 370 -18.75 4.59 1.98
C ARG A 370 -20.22 4.36 2.30
N SER A 371 -21.11 5.12 1.72
CA SER A 371 -22.55 5.11 1.95
C SER A 371 -22.95 5.64 3.33
N VAL A 372 -23.52 6.82 3.35
CA VAL A 372 -24.18 7.36 4.54
C VAL A 372 -25.63 6.84 4.60
N ASP A 373 -26.14 6.64 5.82
CA ASP A 373 -27.53 6.26 6.11
C ASP A 373 -28.52 7.20 5.37
N PRO A 374 -29.37 6.69 4.48
CA PRO A 374 -30.28 7.51 3.69
C PRO A 374 -31.33 8.27 4.51
N SER A 375 -31.59 7.86 5.75
CA SER A 375 -32.51 8.59 6.66
C SER A 375 -31.87 9.72 7.42
N LEU A 376 -30.51 9.78 7.44
CA LEU A 376 -29.81 10.79 8.27
C LEU A 376 -29.91 12.21 7.78
N ALA A 377 -30.14 12.48 6.50
CA ALA A 377 -30.19 13.84 5.98
C ALA A 377 -31.23 14.73 6.71
N GLU A 378 -32.39 14.14 7.07
CA GLU A 378 -33.43 14.79 7.88
C GLU A 378 -32.89 15.14 9.29
N PHE A 379 -32.43 14.11 10.02
CA PHE A 379 -32.08 14.24 11.43
C PHE A 379 -30.81 15.08 11.62
N ALA A 380 -29.80 14.90 10.77
CA ALA A 380 -28.58 15.68 10.84
C ALA A 380 -28.82 17.16 10.53
N SER A 381 -29.66 17.47 9.54
CA SER A 381 -30.05 18.86 9.26
C SER A 381 -30.87 19.46 10.38
N ALA A 382 -31.74 18.68 11.05
CA ALA A 382 -32.49 19.10 12.23
C ALA A 382 -31.55 19.36 13.42
N ARG A 383 -30.59 18.47 13.66
CA ARG A 383 -29.57 18.63 14.71
C ARG A 383 -28.72 19.89 14.51
N PHE A 384 -28.34 20.17 13.27
CA PHE A 384 -27.65 21.43 12.94
C PHE A 384 -28.49 22.65 13.34
N VAL A 385 -29.76 22.69 12.94
CA VAL A 385 -30.64 23.81 13.30
C VAL A 385 -30.77 23.94 14.81
N GLN A 386 -30.98 22.87 15.53
CA GLN A 386 -31.05 22.84 17.00
C GLN A 386 -29.79 23.46 17.63
N LEU A 387 -28.61 22.99 17.23
CA LEU A 387 -27.34 23.46 17.79
C LEU A 387 -27.05 24.90 17.42
N LEU A 388 -27.28 25.31 16.15
CA LEU A 388 -27.00 26.68 15.72
C LEU A 388 -27.93 27.69 16.38
N THR A 389 -29.24 27.38 16.49
CA THR A 389 -30.21 28.27 17.12
C THR A 389 -30.07 28.37 18.62
N ALA A 390 -29.55 27.32 19.28
CA ALA A 390 -29.25 27.35 20.71
C ALA A 390 -28.01 28.21 21.05
N ASN A 391 -27.10 28.40 20.08
CA ASN A 391 -25.83 29.10 20.32
C ASN A 391 -25.67 30.39 19.50
N SER A 392 -26.74 30.83 18.82
CA SER A 392 -26.75 32.12 18.06
C SER A 392 -28.15 32.67 17.92
N SER A 393 -28.24 33.85 17.31
CA SER A 393 -29.51 34.48 16.97
C SER A 393 -30.23 33.90 15.76
N ALA A 394 -29.67 32.90 15.11
CA ALA A 394 -30.21 32.27 13.90
C ALA A 394 -31.63 31.74 14.12
N LYS A 395 -32.46 31.85 13.09
CA LYS A 395 -33.86 31.35 13.09
C LYS A 395 -34.08 30.48 11.87
N HIS A 396 -34.73 29.35 12.06
CA HIS A 396 -35.22 28.53 10.95
C HIS A 396 -36.29 29.27 10.15
N VAL A 397 -36.20 29.25 8.83
CA VAL A 397 -37.16 29.86 7.90
C VAL A 397 -37.93 28.82 7.15
N ALA A 398 -37.29 27.87 6.52
CA ALA A 398 -37.95 26.82 5.75
C ALA A 398 -37.07 25.56 5.59
N THR A 399 -37.76 24.44 5.43
CA THR A 399 -37.20 23.17 5.00
C THR A 399 -37.78 22.78 3.66
N VAL A 400 -36.97 22.53 2.67
CA VAL A 400 -37.32 22.02 1.34
C VAL A 400 -36.68 20.67 1.14
N VAL A 401 -37.44 19.69 0.63
CA VAL A 401 -36.97 18.32 0.42
C VAL A 401 -37.14 17.97 -1.06
N ALA A 402 -36.12 17.33 -1.63
CA ALA A 402 -36.20 16.74 -2.96
C ALA A 402 -35.74 15.27 -2.90
N GLY A 403 -36.45 14.41 -3.61
CA GLY A 403 -36.17 12.97 -3.62
C GLY A 403 -36.69 12.26 -2.37
N GLU A 404 -36.34 10.96 -2.27
CA GLU A 404 -36.76 10.07 -1.18
C GLU A 404 -35.58 9.16 -0.77
N PRO A 405 -35.47 8.79 0.52
CA PRO A 405 -34.48 7.84 0.98
C PRO A 405 -34.68 6.46 0.33
N ARG A 406 -33.59 5.81 -0.07
CA ARG A 406 -33.60 4.45 -0.61
C ARG A 406 -32.89 3.52 0.35
N PHE A 407 -33.56 2.44 0.71
CA PHE A 407 -33.09 1.45 1.69
C PHE A 407 -32.58 0.19 0.99
N ALA A 408 -31.81 -0.62 1.71
CA ALA A 408 -31.43 -1.95 1.28
C ALA A 408 -32.67 -2.86 1.14
N PRO A 409 -32.67 -3.83 0.24
CA PRO A 409 -33.79 -4.78 0.12
C PRO A 409 -33.83 -5.75 1.30
N VAL A 410 -35.02 -6.27 1.59
CA VAL A 410 -35.21 -7.39 2.51
C VAL A 410 -34.45 -8.61 2.00
N ILE A 411 -33.71 -9.29 2.86
CA ILE A 411 -32.92 -10.48 2.54
C ILE A 411 -33.66 -11.73 3.01
N ASN A 412 -33.96 -12.64 2.08
CA ASN A 412 -34.47 -13.96 2.42
C ASN A 412 -33.31 -14.88 2.83
N LEU A 413 -33.22 -15.24 4.11
CA LEU A 413 -32.14 -16.03 4.67
C LEU A 413 -32.63 -17.46 4.96
N ASP A 414 -31.97 -18.46 4.38
CA ASP A 414 -32.11 -19.84 4.90
C ASP A 414 -31.30 -19.96 6.21
N SER A 415 -31.96 -20.28 7.31
CA SER A 415 -31.33 -20.40 8.63
C SER A 415 -30.21 -21.45 8.67
N ALA A 416 -30.24 -22.45 7.76
CA ALA A 416 -29.19 -23.46 7.62
C ALA A 416 -27.95 -22.96 6.82
N PHE A 417 -28.08 -21.85 6.08
CA PHE A 417 -27.01 -21.32 5.25
C PHE A 417 -25.80 -20.87 6.07
N ILE A 418 -26.03 -20.13 7.15
CA ILE A 418 -24.94 -19.58 7.98
C ILE A 418 -24.12 -20.68 8.67
N PRO A 419 -24.72 -21.67 9.40
CA PRO A 419 -23.97 -22.78 9.96
C PRO A 419 -23.18 -23.57 8.91
N LYS A 420 -23.76 -23.79 7.75
CA LYS A 420 -23.11 -24.51 6.65
C LYS A 420 -21.92 -23.74 6.06
N LEU A 421 -22.07 -22.42 5.89
CA LEU A 421 -21.01 -21.57 5.35
C LEU A 421 -19.84 -21.44 6.31
N LEU A 422 -20.13 -21.19 7.58
CA LEU A 422 -19.10 -20.92 8.61
C LEU A 422 -18.50 -22.22 9.20
N GLY A 423 -19.16 -23.36 9.03
CA GLY A 423 -18.79 -24.60 9.72
C GLY A 423 -18.96 -24.51 11.24
N LEU A 424 -19.79 -23.59 11.71
CA LEU A 424 -20.02 -23.28 13.12
C LEU A 424 -21.46 -23.66 13.49
N ASP A 425 -21.64 -24.40 14.60
CA ASP A 425 -22.97 -24.75 15.09
C ASP A 425 -23.62 -23.54 15.80
N VAL A 426 -24.42 -22.79 15.05
CA VAL A 426 -25.18 -21.65 15.52
C VAL A 426 -26.65 -21.88 15.28
N SER A 427 -27.43 -21.85 16.35
CA SER A 427 -28.88 -22.07 16.24
C SER A 427 -29.60 -20.91 15.53
N PRO A 428 -30.74 -21.19 14.84
CA PRO A 428 -31.54 -20.14 14.23
C PRO A 428 -31.94 -19.02 15.21
N LYS A 429 -32.23 -19.36 16.45
CA LYS A 429 -32.55 -18.40 17.51
C LYS A 429 -31.36 -17.47 17.82
N GLU A 430 -30.16 -18.01 17.84
CA GLU A 430 -28.95 -17.21 18.08
C GLU A 430 -28.64 -16.32 16.86
N ILE A 431 -28.83 -16.82 15.64
CA ILE A 431 -28.69 -16.01 14.41
C ILE A 431 -29.63 -14.80 14.49
N ALA A 432 -30.93 -15.04 14.77
CA ALA A 432 -31.90 -13.95 14.89
C ALA A 432 -31.52 -12.95 16.00
N ARG A 433 -31.03 -13.44 17.15
CA ARG A 433 -30.57 -12.59 18.26
C ARG A 433 -29.43 -11.69 17.83
N VAL A 434 -28.43 -12.24 17.17
CA VAL A 434 -27.26 -11.50 16.70
C VAL A 434 -27.65 -10.45 15.67
N LEU A 435 -28.46 -10.81 14.69
CA LEU A 435 -28.93 -9.88 13.65
C LEU A 435 -29.73 -8.71 14.25
N ARG A 436 -30.50 -8.95 15.31
CA ARG A 436 -31.20 -7.87 16.03
C ARG A 436 -30.22 -6.94 16.80
N ILE A 437 -29.13 -7.46 17.34
CA ILE A 437 -28.10 -6.63 18.00
C ILE A 437 -27.51 -5.61 17.03
N ILE A 438 -27.29 -6.00 15.78
CA ILE A 438 -26.78 -5.09 14.75
C ILE A 438 -27.89 -4.18 14.16
N GLY A 439 -29.14 -4.36 14.58
CA GLY A 439 -30.26 -3.52 14.23
C GLY A 439 -31.18 -4.04 13.12
N CYS A 440 -30.97 -5.26 12.63
CA CYS A 440 -31.89 -5.87 11.67
C CYS A 440 -33.24 -6.21 12.31
N ASP A 441 -34.33 -6.04 11.58
CA ASP A 441 -35.59 -6.68 11.91
C ASP A 441 -35.62 -8.09 11.30
N VAL A 442 -36.01 -9.09 12.10
CA VAL A 442 -35.95 -10.50 11.71
C VAL A 442 -37.27 -11.17 12.02
N ASP A 443 -37.98 -11.66 11.00
CA ASP A 443 -39.08 -12.55 11.16
C ASP A 443 -38.59 -13.98 11.47
N GLU A 444 -38.80 -14.48 12.67
CA GLU A 444 -38.29 -15.80 13.08
C GLU A 444 -39.01 -16.98 12.37
N LYS A 445 -40.12 -16.75 11.68
CA LYS A 445 -40.88 -17.81 10.99
C LYS A 445 -40.40 -17.95 9.54
N THR A 446 -40.26 -16.84 8.84
CA THR A 446 -39.87 -16.81 7.42
C THR A 446 -38.38 -16.64 7.23
N PHE A 447 -37.64 -16.13 8.23
CA PHE A 447 -36.28 -15.70 8.17
C PHE A 447 -36.05 -14.62 7.08
N GLU A 448 -37.08 -13.77 6.90
CA GLU A 448 -36.94 -12.51 6.21
C GLU A 448 -36.20 -11.54 7.15
N VAL A 449 -35.11 -10.95 6.66
CA VAL A 449 -34.23 -10.02 7.40
C VAL A 449 -34.28 -8.67 6.73
N ASP A 450 -34.77 -7.66 7.44
CA ASP A 450 -34.79 -6.28 6.97
C ASP A 450 -33.60 -5.53 7.57
N PRO A 451 -32.58 -5.14 6.74
CA PRO A 451 -31.41 -4.44 7.22
C PRO A 451 -31.75 -3.03 7.72
N PRO A 452 -31.07 -2.54 8.79
CA PRO A 452 -31.29 -1.17 9.24
C PRO A 452 -30.76 -0.15 8.23
N SER A 453 -31.33 1.04 8.22
CA SER A 453 -31.02 2.10 7.24
C SER A 453 -29.53 2.49 7.16
N TRP A 454 -28.80 2.36 8.27
CA TRP A 454 -27.35 2.65 8.34
C TRP A 454 -26.45 1.52 7.82
N ARG A 455 -27.03 0.37 7.39
CA ARG A 455 -26.31 -0.77 6.85
C ARG A 455 -26.65 -1.04 5.38
N PRO A 456 -26.39 -0.09 4.48
CA PRO A 456 -26.66 -0.26 3.06
C PRO A 456 -25.75 -1.29 2.38
N ASP A 457 -24.77 -1.81 3.09
CA ASP A 457 -23.85 -2.88 2.71
C ASP A 457 -24.46 -4.28 2.83
N LEU A 458 -25.49 -4.46 3.66
CA LEU A 458 -26.17 -5.75 3.83
C LEU A 458 -27.15 -5.98 2.68
N LEU A 459 -26.74 -6.77 1.69
CA LEU A 459 -27.52 -7.01 0.47
C LEU A 459 -27.78 -8.49 0.20
N THR A 460 -27.00 -9.38 0.82
CA THR A 460 -27.04 -10.82 0.54
C THR A 460 -26.97 -11.65 1.83
N PRO A 461 -27.38 -12.94 1.78
CA PRO A 461 -27.21 -13.86 2.90
C PRO A 461 -25.75 -14.00 3.38
N THR A 462 -24.79 -13.78 2.48
CA THR A 462 -23.34 -13.86 2.81
C THR A 462 -22.93 -12.70 3.72
N ASP A 463 -23.49 -11.52 3.48
CA ASP A 463 -23.20 -10.33 4.31
C ASP A 463 -23.74 -10.55 5.73
N LEU A 464 -24.94 -11.18 5.86
CA LEU A 464 -25.51 -11.55 7.16
C LEU A 464 -24.68 -12.64 7.86
N ALA A 465 -24.09 -13.57 7.10
CA ALA A 465 -23.23 -14.61 7.66
C ALA A 465 -21.96 -14.01 8.25
N GLU A 466 -21.39 -13.00 7.61
CA GLU A 466 -20.22 -12.26 8.13
C GLU A 466 -20.57 -11.53 9.43
N GLU A 467 -21.72 -10.89 9.49
CA GLU A 467 -22.19 -10.23 10.71
C GLU A 467 -22.36 -11.22 11.88
N VAL A 468 -22.94 -12.38 11.60
CA VAL A 468 -23.07 -13.43 12.63
C VAL A 468 -21.68 -13.95 13.06
N ALA A 469 -20.77 -14.18 12.11
CA ALA A 469 -19.43 -14.65 12.39
C ALA A 469 -18.66 -13.69 13.32
N ARG A 470 -18.66 -12.39 13.03
CA ARG A 470 -17.94 -11.40 13.83
C ARG A 470 -18.53 -11.23 15.24
N MET A 471 -19.85 -11.24 15.37
CA MET A 471 -20.50 -11.04 16.67
C MET A 471 -20.44 -12.28 17.56
N VAL A 472 -20.52 -13.48 16.98
CA VAL A 472 -20.32 -14.75 17.70
C VAL A 472 -18.84 -14.93 18.08
N GLY A 473 -17.93 -14.51 17.22
CA GLY A 473 -16.47 -14.54 17.35
C GLY A 473 -15.81 -15.43 16.30
N TYR A 474 -14.89 -14.86 15.55
CA TYR A 474 -14.09 -15.58 14.54
C TYR A 474 -13.22 -16.70 15.13
N ASP A 475 -12.85 -16.58 16.39
CA ASP A 475 -12.08 -17.57 17.15
C ASP A 475 -12.84 -18.89 17.35
N LYS A 476 -14.17 -18.87 17.25
CA LYS A 476 -15.03 -20.06 17.35
C LYS A 476 -15.17 -20.81 16.04
N ILE A 477 -14.75 -20.22 14.92
CA ILE A 477 -14.82 -20.90 13.62
C ILE A 477 -13.73 -21.97 13.57
N PRO A 478 -14.07 -23.25 13.35
CA PRO A 478 -13.11 -24.32 13.36
C PRO A 478 -12.12 -24.20 12.18
N SER A 479 -10.83 -24.29 12.48
CA SER A 479 -9.79 -24.35 11.46
C SER A 479 -9.72 -25.76 10.89
N ILE A 480 -10.29 -25.97 9.70
CA ILE A 480 -10.27 -27.27 9.02
C ILE A 480 -9.35 -27.17 7.81
N LEU A 481 -8.28 -27.99 7.83
CA LEU A 481 -7.40 -28.08 6.66
C LEU A 481 -8.16 -28.74 5.50
N PRO A 482 -8.17 -28.13 4.31
CA PRO A 482 -8.75 -28.79 3.16
C PRO A 482 -8.03 -30.10 2.85
N PRO A 483 -8.73 -31.14 2.36
CA PRO A 483 -8.10 -32.38 1.99
C PRO A 483 -7.06 -32.13 0.90
N ARG A 484 -5.88 -32.73 1.07
CA ARG A 484 -4.80 -32.59 0.08
C ARG A 484 -5.27 -33.24 -1.24
N PRO A 485 -5.31 -32.48 -2.36
CA PRO A 485 -5.65 -33.09 -3.64
C PRO A 485 -4.66 -34.21 -3.98
N ASN A 486 -5.14 -35.37 -4.40
CA ASN A 486 -4.34 -36.57 -4.68
C ASN A 486 -3.25 -36.33 -5.75
N HIS A 487 -3.36 -35.29 -6.53
CA HIS A 487 -2.45 -34.95 -7.63
C HIS A 487 -1.70 -33.62 -7.45
N ALA A 488 -1.73 -33.01 -6.26
CA ALA A 488 -0.99 -31.79 -6.00
C ALA A 488 0.50 -32.07 -5.97
N SER A 489 1.14 -31.83 -7.07
CA SER A 489 2.60 -31.87 -7.18
C SER A 489 3.10 -30.57 -7.83
N LEU A 490 4.36 -30.24 -7.57
CA LEU A 490 5.00 -29.11 -8.26
C LEU A 490 5.02 -29.39 -9.77
N THR A 491 4.76 -28.35 -10.54
CA THR A 491 4.95 -28.41 -12.01
C THR A 491 6.42 -28.69 -12.35
N PRO A 492 6.72 -29.24 -13.53
CA PRO A 492 8.10 -29.43 -13.96
C PRO A 492 8.95 -28.17 -13.84
N THR A 493 8.40 -27.02 -14.23
CA THR A 493 9.06 -25.72 -14.11
C THR A 493 9.36 -25.35 -12.65
N GLN A 494 8.44 -25.57 -11.73
CA GLN A 494 8.65 -25.31 -10.30
C GLN A 494 9.71 -26.22 -9.70
N LYS A 495 9.69 -27.52 -10.06
CA LYS A 495 10.73 -28.48 -9.66
C LYS A 495 12.11 -28.06 -10.16
N ARG A 496 12.19 -27.68 -11.44
CA ARG A 496 13.41 -27.17 -12.08
C ARG A 496 13.98 -25.96 -11.34
N ARG A 497 13.16 -24.94 -11.07
CA ARG A 497 13.58 -23.74 -10.34
C ARG A 497 14.15 -24.07 -8.98
N ARG A 498 13.45 -24.88 -8.19
CA ARG A 498 13.93 -25.30 -6.86
C ARG A 498 15.25 -26.08 -6.93
N ALA A 499 15.37 -27.00 -7.88
CA ALA A 499 16.58 -27.78 -8.04
C ALA A 499 17.78 -26.92 -8.45
N ILE A 500 17.59 -25.93 -9.33
CA ILE A 500 18.65 -25.00 -9.75
C ILE A 500 19.09 -24.14 -8.58
N SER A 501 18.15 -23.54 -7.83
CA SER A 501 18.49 -22.73 -6.65
C SER A 501 19.26 -23.55 -5.61
N ALA A 502 18.77 -24.73 -5.29
CA ALA A 502 19.44 -25.63 -4.35
C ALA A 502 20.85 -26.04 -4.82
N MET A 503 21.02 -26.34 -6.12
CA MET A 503 22.31 -26.70 -6.70
C MET A 503 23.30 -25.52 -6.64
N LEU A 504 22.90 -24.32 -7.01
CA LEU A 504 23.78 -23.15 -6.96
C LEU A 504 24.17 -22.80 -5.52
N ALA A 505 23.22 -22.87 -4.58
CA ALA A 505 23.50 -22.67 -3.16
C ALA A 505 24.47 -23.75 -2.61
N ALA A 506 24.28 -25.01 -2.96
CA ALA A 506 25.18 -26.10 -2.59
C ALA A 506 26.60 -25.97 -3.19
N ARG A 507 26.72 -25.24 -4.31
CA ARG A 507 28.00 -24.90 -4.94
C ARG A 507 28.63 -23.63 -4.36
N GLY A 508 28.06 -23.02 -3.29
CA GLY A 508 28.60 -21.89 -2.56
C GLY A 508 28.17 -20.51 -3.06
N LEU A 509 27.18 -20.42 -3.95
CA LEU A 509 26.63 -19.13 -4.35
C LEU A 509 25.54 -18.67 -3.37
N ALA A 510 25.56 -17.41 -2.97
CA ALA A 510 24.50 -16.81 -2.19
C ALA A 510 23.38 -16.29 -3.10
N GLU A 511 22.12 -16.65 -2.81
CA GLU A 511 20.97 -16.10 -3.52
C GLU A 511 20.71 -14.65 -3.06
N VAL A 512 20.52 -13.78 -4.02
CA VAL A 512 20.16 -12.37 -3.78
C VAL A 512 18.90 -12.02 -4.56
N GLN A 513 18.18 -11.01 -4.10
CA GLN A 513 17.03 -10.47 -4.79
C GLN A 513 17.24 -8.99 -5.04
N THR A 514 17.06 -8.57 -6.28
CA THR A 514 17.13 -7.17 -6.70
C THR A 514 15.78 -6.68 -7.18
N PHE A 515 15.55 -5.36 -7.09
CA PHE A 515 14.34 -4.80 -7.67
C PHE A 515 14.33 -4.96 -9.19
N PRO A 516 13.17 -5.19 -9.80
CA PRO A 516 13.07 -5.37 -11.26
C PRO A 516 13.10 -4.03 -12.01
N PHE A 517 13.67 -2.99 -11.43
CA PHE A 517 13.71 -1.64 -11.96
C PHE A 517 15.13 -1.26 -12.37
N THR A 518 15.23 -0.44 -13.43
CA THR A 518 16.50 0.05 -13.98
C THR A 518 16.30 1.41 -14.63
N ASN A 519 17.37 1.96 -15.18
CA ASN A 519 17.36 3.18 -15.98
C ASN A 519 18.09 3.01 -17.31
N GLN A 520 17.96 3.99 -18.18
CA GLN A 520 18.58 3.95 -19.50
C GLN A 520 20.10 3.97 -19.42
N GLU A 521 20.66 4.71 -18.49
CA GLU A 521 22.10 4.79 -18.30
C GLU A 521 22.72 3.41 -18.00
N THR A 522 22.10 2.63 -17.11
CA THR A 522 22.54 1.25 -16.80
C THR A 522 22.46 0.34 -18.03
N ILE A 523 21.38 0.44 -18.82
CA ILE A 523 21.21 -0.35 -20.04
C ILE A 523 22.33 -0.04 -21.05
N ASP A 524 22.62 1.23 -21.26
CA ASP A 524 23.65 1.71 -22.18
C ASP A 524 25.06 1.32 -21.74
N GLN A 525 25.33 1.42 -20.43
CA GLN A 525 26.60 1.04 -19.84
C GLN A 525 26.90 -0.44 -19.98
N MET A 526 25.88 -1.29 -19.90
CA MET A 526 26.03 -2.73 -20.13
C MET A 526 26.27 -3.06 -21.61
N GLY A 527 26.09 -2.12 -22.53
CA GLY A 527 26.28 -2.33 -23.94
C GLY A 527 25.15 -3.13 -24.60
N PHE A 528 23.95 -3.12 -24.00
CA PHE A 528 22.79 -3.74 -24.63
C PHE A 528 22.29 -2.91 -25.79
N VAL A 529 21.95 -3.58 -26.92
CA VAL A 529 21.50 -2.94 -28.16
C VAL A 529 20.27 -3.67 -28.73
N GLY A 530 19.50 -2.97 -29.58
CA GLY A 530 18.34 -3.51 -30.26
C GLY A 530 17.28 -4.03 -29.28
N GLU A 531 16.69 -5.18 -29.55
CA GLU A 531 15.64 -5.78 -28.70
C GLU A 531 16.09 -6.07 -27.26
N ARG A 532 17.39 -6.22 -27.03
CA ARG A 532 17.95 -6.46 -25.70
C ARG A 532 18.01 -5.20 -24.83
N ALA A 533 17.96 -4.03 -25.44
CA ALA A 533 17.86 -2.74 -24.76
C ALA A 533 16.41 -2.27 -24.64
N ALA A 534 15.51 -2.86 -25.41
CA ALA A 534 14.11 -2.46 -25.44
C ALA A 534 13.37 -2.99 -24.21
N THR A 535 12.72 -2.09 -23.49
CA THR A 535 11.95 -2.39 -22.28
C THR A 535 10.77 -1.44 -22.10
N TYR A 536 10.00 -1.68 -21.04
CA TYR A 536 8.83 -0.87 -20.68
C TYR A 536 9.20 0.21 -19.68
N ARG A 537 8.62 1.41 -19.90
CA ARG A 537 8.61 2.49 -18.92
C ARG A 537 7.41 2.32 -17.99
N ILE A 538 7.63 2.43 -16.68
CA ILE A 538 6.58 2.39 -15.67
C ILE A 538 5.83 3.72 -15.69
N ALA A 539 4.49 3.70 -15.70
CA ALA A 539 3.68 4.91 -15.78
C ALA A 539 3.79 5.79 -14.53
N ASN A 540 3.91 5.15 -13.36
CA ASN A 540 4.04 5.81 -12.04
C ASN A 540 5.17 5.14 -11.24
N PRO A 541 6.44 5.33 -11.61
CA PRO A 541 7.56 4.67 -10.95
C PRO A 541 7.66 5.14 -9.48
N MET A 542 8.14 4.25 -8.61
CA MET A 542 8.42 4.58 -7.20
C MET A 542 9.56 5.59 -7.05
N SER A 543 10.49 5.61 -8.01
CA SER A 543 11.57 6.58 -8.13
C SER A 543 11.76 6.96 -9.59
N ASP A 544 11.91 8.25 -9.86
CA ASP A 544 12.22 8.77 -11.19
C ASP A 544 13.62 8.36 -11.67
N GLU A 545 14.49 7.92 -10.75
CA GLU A 545 15.83 7.41 -11.08
C GLU A 545 15.79 6.03 -11.73
N LEU A 546 14.75 5.21 -11.45
CA LEU A 546 14.60 3.83 -11.93
C LEU A 546 13.25 3.62 -12.64
N PRO A 547 12.98 4.34 -13.73
CA PRO A 547 11.66 4.35 -14.35
C PRO A 547 11.40 3.19 -15.32
N LEU A 548 12.39 2.34 -15.58
CA LEU A 548 12.32 1.26 -16.57
C LEU A 548 12.31 -0.12 -15.92
N MET A 549 11.70 -1.07 -16.60
CA MET A 549 11.79 -2.49 -16.21
C MET A 549 13.13 -3.08 -16.64
N ARG A 550 13.72 -3.96 -15.78
CA ARG A 550 15.03 -4.58 -16.07
C ARG A 550 14.99 -5.50 -17.29
N VAL A 551 16.02 -5.41 -18.12
CA VAL A 551 16.21 -6.24 -19.33
C VAL A 551 17.10 -7.45 -19.10
N HIS A 552 17.82 -7.49 -17.98
CA HIS A 552 18.78 -8.54 -17.62
C HIS A 552 19.01 -8.58 -16.11
N LEU A 553 19.43 -9.73 -15.54
CA LEU A 553 19.71 -9.85 -14.11
C LEU A 553 21.13 -9.39 -13.72
N VAL A 554 22.11 -9.54 -14.63
CA VAL A 554 23.53 -9.20 -14.36
C VAL A 554 23.75 -7.78 -13.88
N PRO A 555 23.08 -6.73 -14.38
CA PRO A 555 23.28 -5.37 -13.86
C PRO A 555 22.96 -5.25 -12.36
N GLY A 556 21.83 -5.81 -11.92
CA GLY A 556 21.46 -5.82 -10.49
C GLY A 556 22.48 -6.59 -9.63
N LEU A 557 22.98 -7.72 -10.12
CA LEU A 557 24.04 -8.46 -9.44
C LEU A 557 25.35 -7.64 -9.33
N ILE A 558 25.70 -6.89 -10.37
CA ILE A 558 26.89 -5.99 -10.35
C ILE A 558 26.72 -4.89 -9.31
N GLU A 559 25.54 -4.29 -9.21
CA GLU A 559 25.26 -3.26 -8.20
C GLU A 559 25.30 -3.82 -6.78
N VAL A 560 24.76 -5.03 -6.56
CA VAL A 560 24.88 -5.75 -5.28
C VAL A 560 26.33 -6.03 -4.94
N ALA A 561 27.12 -6.50 -5.92
CA ALA A 561 28.53 -6.78 -5.72
C ALA A 561 29.32 -5.51 -5.38
N ALA A 562 29.15 -4.43 -6.14
CA ALA A 562 29.80 -3.15 -5.87
C ALA A 562 29.51 -2.62 -4.45
N ARG A 563 28.25 -2.73 -4.00
CA ARG A 563 27.84 -2.37 -2.64
C ARG A 563 28.52 -3.23 -1.57
N ASN A 564 28.61 -4.53 -1.78
CA ASN A 564 29.28 -5.43 -0.84
C ASN A 564 30.79 -5.19 -0.81
N ILE A 565 31.42 -4.95 -1.96
CA ILE A 565 32.86 -4.61 -2.05
C ILE A 565 33.15 -3.31 -1.30
N SER A 566 32.31 -2.28 -1.45
CA SER A 566 32.46 -1.02 -0.71
C SER A 566 32.34 -1.18 0.82
N ARG A 567 31.73 -2.28 1.26
CA ARG A 567 31.61 -2.67 2.68
C ARG A 567 32.70 -3.66 3.14
N GLY A 568 33.69 -3.95 2.28
CA GLY A 568 34.86 -4.76 2.63
C GLY A 568 34.76 -6.23 2.19
N ALA A 569 33.71 -6.69 1.53
CA ALA A 569 33.67 -8.03 0.95
C ALA A 569 34.64 -8.12 -0.23
N LYS A 570 35.37 -9.24 -0.34
CA LYS A 570 36.41 -9.41 -1.38
C LYS A 570 36.15 -10.60 -2.29
N ASP A 571 35.76 -11.74 -1.71
CA ASP A 571 35.70 -13.03 -2.36
C ASP A 571 34.30 -13.61 -2.12
N PHE A 572 33.46 -13.67 -3.16
CA PHE A 572 32.09 -14.18 -3.07
C PHE A 572 31.49 -14.51 -4.44
N ALA A 573 30.51 -15.35 -4.43
CA ALA A 573 29.68 -15.63 -5.60
C ALA A 573 28.21 -15.46 -5.23
N ILE A 574 27.46 -14.80 -6.08
CA ILE A 574 26.03 -14.51 -5.89
C ILE A 574 25.24 -14.91 -7.13
N PHE A 575 23.97 -15.25 -6.94
CA PHE A 575 23.04 -15.52 -8.03
C PHE A 575 21.65 -14.94 -7.75
N GLU A 576 20.88 -14.75 -8.79
CA GLU A 576 19.47 -14.36 -8.73
C GLU A 576 18.67 -15.13 -9.75
N MET A 577 17.45 -15.50 -9.37
CA MET A 577 16.43 -16.05 -10.27
C MET A 577 15.27 -15.07 -10.37
N GLY A 578 14.91 -14.64 -11.58
CA GLY A 578 13.88 -13.64 -11.74
C GLY A 578 13.42 -13.42 -13.17
N SER A 579 12.34 -12.68 -13.32
CA SER A 579 11.83 -12.25 -14.62
C SER A 579 12.61 -11.06 -15.16
N ILE A 580 12.77 -11.04 -16.48
CA ILE A 580 13.26 -9.92 -17.27
C ILE A 580 12.18 -9.46 -18.24
N PHE A 581 12.24 -8.18 -18.62
CA PHE A 581 11.19 -7.54 -19.39
C PHE A 581 11.80 -6.94 -20.66
N ARG A 582 11.86 -7.72 -21.72
CA ARG A 582 12.34 -7.29 -23.03
C ARG A 582 11.17 -7.22 -23.99
N SER A 583 10.97 -6.10 -24.61
CA SER A 583 10.03 -5.99 -25.69
C SER A 583 10.25 -4.75 -26.54
N SER A 584 10.31 -4.93 -27.84
CA SER A 584 10.16 -3.88 -28.83
C SER A 584 8.70 -3.67 -29.25
N GLN A 585 7.78 -4.50 -28.76
CA GLN A 585 6.36 -4.42 -29.13
C GLN A 585 5.66 -3.31 -28.35
N LYS A 586 4.80 -2.58 -29.03
CA LYS A 586 3.92 -1.61 -28.37
C LYS A 586 2.97 -2.34 -27.42
N LEU A 587 2.80 -1.78 -26.22
CA LEU A 587 1.82 -2.30 -25.26
C LEU A 587 0.42 -2.25 -25.87
N VAL A 588 -0.29 -3.36 -25.80
CA VAL A 588 -1.70 -3.45 -26.15
C VAL A 588 -2.51 -3.18 -24.88
N PRO A 589 -3.46 -2.24 -24.89
CA PRO A 589 -4.32 -2.01 -23.74
C PRO A 589 -5.05 -3.28 -23.33
N ALA A 590 -5.15 -3.53 -22.02
CA ALA A 590 -5.93 -4.64 -21.51
C ALA A 590 -7.42 -4.44 -21.84
N VAL A 591 -8.08 -5.51 -22.22
CA VAL A 591 -9.54 -5.52 -22.42
C VAL A 591 -10.20 -5.64 -21.05
N SER A 592 -11.14 -4.75 -20.74
CA SER A 592 -11.94 -4.82 -19.50
C SER A 592 -13.28 -5.50 -19.81
N PRO A 593 -13.48 -6.76 -19.42
CA PRO A 593 -14.75 -7.46 -19.63
C PRO A 593 -15.86 -6.90 -18.73
N LEU A 594 -17.10 -7.07 -19.13
CA LEU A 594 -18.26 -6.73 -18.30
C LEU A 594 -18.28 -7.59 -17.02
N ILE A 595 -18.59 -6.96 -15.90
CA ILE A 595 -18.78 -7.65 -14.61
C ILE A 595 -20.04 -8.51 -14.67
N GLY A 596 -19.95 -9.72 -14.09
CA GLY A 596 -21.09 -10.64 -14.00
C GLY A 596 -21.31 -11.54 -15.22
N THR A 597 -20.52 -11.38 -16.28
CA THR A 597 -20.57 -12.25 -17.46
C THR A 597 -19.22 -12.89 -17.70
N ARG A 598 -19.17 -14.22 -17.85
CA ARG A 598 -17.93 -14.92 -18.20
C ARG A 598 -17.47 -14.48 -19.59
N PRO A 599 -16.26 -13.94 -19.75
CA PRO A 599 -15.74 -13.54 -21.05
C PRO A 599 -15.62 -14.75 -21.99
N ASP A 600 -15.78 -14.53 -23.31
CA ASP A 600 -15.52 -15.54 -24.33
C ASP A 600 -14.01 -15.85 -24.46
N ALA A 601 -13.69 -16.93 -25.14
CA ALA A 601 -12.30 -17.36 -25.33
C ALA A 601 -11.43 -16.32 -26.04
N LYS A 602 -11.99 -15.53 -26.95
CA LYS A 602 -11.29 -14.46 -27.66
C LYS A 602 -10.92 -13.32 -26.73
N THR A 603 -11.87 -12.89 -25.89
CA THR A 603 -11.64 -11.86 -24.87
C THR A 603 -10.61 -12.32 -23.84
N ILE A 604 -10.70 -13.57 -23.35
CA ILE A 604 -9.71 -14.16 -22.44
C ILE A 604 -8.33 -14.16 -23.10
N SER A 605 -8.22 -14.59 -24.36
CA SER A 605 -6.95 -14.58 -25.10
C SER A 605 -6.39 -13.17 -25.26
N ALA A 606 -7.24 -12.17 -25.52
CA ALA A 606 -6.83 -10.78 -25.64
C ALA A 606 -6.33 -10.22 -24.30
N ILE A 607 -6.95 -10.60 -23.18
CA ILE A 607 -6.48 -10.23 -21.81
C ILE A 607 -5.09 -10.79 -21.56
N TYR A 608 -4.87 -12.08 -21.80
CA TYR A 608 -3.55 -12.68 -21.65
C TYR A 608 -2.52 -12.10 -22.62
N GLY A 609 -2.92 -11.81 -23.87
CA GLY A 609 -2.05 -11.19 -24.87
C GLY A 609 -1.65 -9.74 -24.55
N SER A 610 -2.35 -9.07 -23.64
CA SER A 610 -1.99 -7.72 -23.17
C SER A 610 -0.88 -7.71 -22.11
N VAL A 611 -0.59 -8.89 -21.52
CA VAL A 611 0.48 -9.01 -20.52
C VAL A 611 1.85 -8.96 -21.21
N PRO A 612 2.76 -8.04 -20.82
CA PRO A 612 4.10 -8.00 -21.39
C PRO A 612 4.86 -9.32 -21.22
N PRO A 613 5.73 -9.71 -22.18
CA PRO A 613 6.58 -10.88 -22.03
C PRO A 613 7.48 -10.78 -20.78
N GLN A 614 7.49 -11.84 -19.97
CA GLN A 614 8.20 -11.92 -18.70
C GLN A 614 9.07 -13.19 -18.67
N ALA A 615 10.13 -13.21 -19.47
CA ALA A 615 11.02 -14.35 -19.53
C ALA A 615 11.74 -14.55 -18.17
N PHE A 616 11.69 -15.78 -17.64
CA PHE A 616 12.33 -16.13 -16.38
C PHE A 616 13.76 -16.61 -16.60
N HIS A 617 14.70 -15.97 -15.94
CA HIS A 617 16.13 -16.22 -16.04
C HIS A 617 16.76 -16.59 -14.71
N VAL A 618 17.93 -17.17 -14.74
CA VAL A 618 18.88 -17.24 -13.65
C VAL A 618 20.20 -16.63 -14.10
N ALA A 619 20.83 -15.84 -13.24
CA ALA A 619 22.16 -15.31 -13.50
C ALA A 619 23.01 -15.39 -12.22
N GLY A 620 24.31 -15.47 -12.38
CA GLY A 620 25.26 -15.43 -11.29
C GLY A 620 26.45 -14.54 -11.62
N LEU A 621 27.06 -14.00 -10.57
CA LEU A 621 28.26 -13.18 -10.62
C LEU A 621 29.30 -13.73 -9.63
N LEU A 622 30.51 -13.91 -10.12
CA LEU A 622 31.65 -14.50 -9.42
C LEU A 622 32.71 -13.44 -9.21
N VAL A 623 33.10 -13.18 -7.97
CA VAL A 623 33.97 -12.10 -7.60
C VAL A 623 35.13 -12.62 -6.73
N GLY A 624 36.37 -12.25 -7.09
CA GLY A 624 37.54 -12.57 -6.31
C GLY A 624 37.98 -14.04 -6.38
N LYS A 625 38.14 -14.69 -5.26
CA LYS A 625 38.66 -16.07 -5.14
C LYS A 625 37.51 -17.06 -4.97
N ASN A 626 37.64 -18.22 -5.63
CA ASN A 626 36.78 -19.40 -5.40
C ASN A 626 37.28 -20.24 -4.22
N GLU A 627 38.58 -20.28 -4.03
CA GLU A 627 39.22 -21.02 -2.95
C GLU A 627 40.25 -20.13 -2.27
N GLU A 628 40.17 -20.03 -0.95
CA GLU A 628 41.15 -19.29 -0.16
C GLU A 628 42.45 -20.12 0.01
N GLU A 629 43.57 -19.39 0.18
CA GLU A 629 44.84 -20.04 0.48
C GLU A 629 44.75 -20.73 1.85
N ASN A 630 45.17 -21.99 1.89
CA ASN A 630 45.17 -22.77 3.10
C ASN A 630 46.38 -23.77 3.08
N TRP A 631 46.48 -24.58 4.10
CA TRP A 631 47.57 -25.56 4.23
C TRP A 631 47.60 -26.62 3.12
N GLN A 632 46.49 -26.82 2.39
CA GLN A 632 46.41 -27.81 1.30
C GLN A 632 46.80 -27.21 -0.06
N GLY A 633 46.74 -25.88 -0.25
CA GLY A 633 47.06 -25.28 -1.52
C GLY A 633 46.94 -23.74 -1.58
N LYS A 634 47.36 -23.20 -2.72
CA LYS A 634 47.29 -21.77 -3.02
C LYS A 634 45.86 -21.36 -3.36
N ALA A 635 45.52 -20.08 -3.08
CA ALA A 635 44.29 -19.50 -3.48
C ALA A 635 44.04 -19.62 -4.99
N ARG A 636 42.82 -19.91 -5.37
CA ARG A 636 42.38 -19.94 -6.77
C ARG A 636 41.30 -18.87 -7.03
N ALA A 637 41.59 -17.97 -7.94
CA ALA A 637 40.62 -16.97 -8.37
C ALA A 637 39.52 -17.59 -9.23
N TYR A 638 38.33 -16.98 -9.20
CA TYR A 638 37.31 -17.25 -10.19
C TYR A 638 37.77 -16.87 -11.59
N THR A 639 37.34 -17.62 -12.58
CA THR A 639 37.68 -17.44 -13.98
C THR A 639 36.41 -17.50 -14.87
N TRP A 640 36.59 -17.15 -16.14
CA TRP A 640 35.51 -17.31 -17.12
C TRP A 640 35.08 -18.76 -17.30
N GLN A 641 35.99 -19.74 -17.09
CA GLN A 641 35.68 -21.16 -17.15
C GLN A 641 34.69 -21.56 -16.04
N ASP A 642 34.82 -20.99 -14.84
CA ASP A 642 33.93 -21.27 -13.74
C ASP A 642 32.49 -20.78 -14.09
N ALA A 643 32.37 -19.61 -14.70
CA ALA A 643 31.05 -19.10 -15.13
C ALA A 643 30.40 -20.02 -16.17
N ILE A 644 31.18 -20.51 -17.14
CA ILE A 644 30.69 -21.48 -18.12
C ILE A 644 30.30 -22.80 -17.43
N ALA A 645 31.09 -23.27 -16.47
CA ALA A 645 30.78 -24.51 -15.75
C ALA A 645 29.46 -24.40 -14.97
N TYR A 646 29.17 -23.29 -14.31
CA TYR A 646 27.88 -23.07 -13.63
C TYR A 646 26.70 -23.07 -14.63
N ALA A 647 26.84 -22.45 -15.79
CA ALA A 647 25.82 -22.49 -16.82
C ALA A 647 25.61 -23.91 -17.36
N GLN A 648 26.70 -24.70 -17.56
CA GLN A 648 26.65 -26.11 -17.97
C GLN A 648 25.99 -26.97 -16.87
N ASP A 649 26.28 -26.75 -15.59
CA ASP A 649 25.68 -27.48 -14.49
C ASP A 649 24.15 -27.28 -14.44
N ILE A 650 23.66 -26.08 -14.75
CA ILE A 650 22.23 -25.83 -14.88
C ILE A 650 21.63 -26.67 -16.02
N LEU A 651 22.27 -26.71 -17.20
CA LEU A 651 21.81 -27.52 -18.32
C LEU A 651 21.88 -29.01 -18.04
N ARG A 652 22.95 -29.46 -17.38
CA ARG A 652 23.13 -30.84 -16.92
C ARG A 652 22.04 -31.28 -15.94
N LEU A 653 21.70 -30.38 -14.97
CA LEU A 653 20.61 -30.64 -14.04
C LEU A 653 19.25 -30.74 -14.74
N CYS A 654 19.07 -30.04 -15.86
CA CYS A 654 17.89 -30.14 -16.70
C CYS A 654 17.91 -31.35 -17.67
N ASN A 655 18.97 -32.17 -17.65
CA ASN A 655 19.19 -33.30 -18.56
C ASN A 655 19.12 -32.89 -20.05
N LEU A 656 19.79 -31.78 -20.39
CA LEU A 656 19.83 -31.27 -21.76
C LEU A 656 21.22 -31.44 -22.37
N GLU A 657 21.26 -31.71 -23.66
CA GLU A 657 22.46 -31.70 -24.49
C GLU A 657 22.71 -30.26 -24.97
N TRP A 658 23.97 -29.84 -25.04
CA TRP A 658 24.34 -28.51 -25.51
C TRP A 658 25.64 -28.49 -26.31
N THR A 659 25.79 -27.44 -27.11
CA THR A 659 27.07 -27.09 -27.72
C THR A 659 27.55 -25.74 -27.22
N VAL A 660 28.86 -25.52 -27.19
CA VAL A 660 29.51 -24.29 -26.75
C VAL A 660 30.12 -23.57 -27.95
N LYS A 661 29.79 -22.30 -28.14
CA LYS A 661 30.40 -21.43 -29.14
C LYS A 661 30.99 -20.17 -28.49
N ARG A 662 32.01 -19.62 -29.13
CA ARG A 662 32.52 -18.28 -28.75
C ARG A 662 31.44 -17.24 -29.03
N SER A 663 31.37 -16.25 -28.16
CA SER A 663 30.39 -15.14 -28.26
C SER A 663 31.05 -13.82 -27.90
N ASP A 664 30.57 -12.75 -28.50
CA ASP A 664 30.92 -11.35 -28.18
C ASP A 664 29.75 -10.61 -27.51
N PHE A 665 28.84 -11.35 -26.95
CA PHE A 665 27.59 -10.89 -26.40
C PHE A 665 27.82 -10.00 -25.15
N ALA A 666 27.36 -8.74 -25.15
CA ALA A 666 27.40 -7.88 -23.98
C ALA A 666 26.50 -8.40 -22.84
N PRO A 667 26.88 -8.25 -21.57
CA PRO A 667 27.96 -7.43 -20.99
C PRO A 667 29.31 -8.15 -20.78
N TRP A 668 29.57 -9.23 -21.49
CA TRP A 668 30.78 -10.04 -21.35
C TRP A 668 31.95 -9.53 -22.23
N HIS A 669 33.14 -9.98 -21.88
CA HIS A 669 34.37 -9.73 -22.64
C HIS A 669 34.33 -10.47 -23.98
N PRO A 670 34.51 -9.79 -25.14
CA PRO A 670 34.32 -10.41 -26.46
C PRO A 670 35.29 -11.58 -26.77
N GLY A 671 36.41 -11.66 -26.09
CA GLY A 671 37.36 -12.77 -26.24
C GLY A 671 37.24 -13.88 -25.20
N ARG A 672 36.40 -13.70 -24.15
CA ARG A 672 36.26 -14.63 -23.03
C ARG A 672 34.82 -14.85 -22.63
N CYS A 673 33.93 -14.92 -23.63
CA CYS A 673 32.53 -15.24 -23.49
C CYS A 673 32.16 -16.43 -24.38
N ALA A 674 31.30 -17.29 -23.84
CA ALA A 674 30.70 -18.38 -24.56
C ALA A 674 29.18 -18.27 -24.56
N GLU A 675 28.54 -18.72 -25.63
CA GLU A 675 27.12 -19.03 -25.66
C GLU A 675 26.93 -20.53 -25.60
N LEU A 676 25.90 -20.98 -24.87
CA LEU A 676 25.51 -22.37 -24.80
C LEU A 676 24.20 -22.54 -25.59
N ILE A 677 24.20 -23.50 -26.51
CA ILE A 677 23.15 -23.70 -27.49
C ILE A 677 22.48 -25.04 -27.20
N VAL A 678 21.17 -25.03 -27.07
CA VAL A 678 20.29 -26.19 -26.94
C VAL A 678 19.31 -26.17 -28.10
N ASP A 679 19.19 -27.28 -28.84
CA ASP A 679 18.30 -27.41 -30.01
C ASP A 679 18.45 -26.24 -30.99
N GLY A 680 19.69 -25.83 -31.27
CA GLY A 680 20.01 -24.73 -32.19
C GLY A 680 19.76 -23.33 -31.70
N LYS A 681 19.30 -23.14 -30.46
CA LYS A 681 19.00 -21.83 -29.86
C LYS A 681 19.99 -21.51 -28.72
N ALA A 682 20.55 -20.30 -28.70
CA ALA A 682 21.37 -19.83 -27.61
C ALA A 682 20.48 -19.61 -26.37
N VAL A 683 20.70 -20.40 -25.31
CA VAL A 683 19.93 -20.37 -24.05
C VAL A 683 20.70 -19.77 -22.90
N ALA A 684 22.03 -19.69 -22.99
CA ALA A 684 22.88 -19.15 -21.95
C ALA A 684 24.08 -18.38 -22.54
N HIS A 685 24.56 -17.41 -21.76
CA HIS A 685 25.84 -16.75 -21.99
C HIS A 685 26.62 -16.73 -20.69
N ALA A 686 27.91 -17.01 -20.76
CA ALA A 686 28.79 -17.06 -19.61
C ALA A 686 30.22 -16.69 -19.98
N GLY A 687 30.92 -16.03 -19.06
CA GLY A 687 32.27 -15.59 -19.30
C GLY A 687 32.75 -14.47 -18.36
N GLU A 688 33.84 -13.82 -18.71
CA GLU A 688 34.39 -12.67 -17.99
C GLU A 688 33.52 -11.43 -18.27
N VAL A 689 33.22 -10.63 -17.26
CA VAL A 689 32.53 -9.35 -17.43
C VAL A 689 33.44 -8.37 -18.19
N HIS A 690 32.84 -7.52 -19.03
CA HIS A 690 33.61 -6.58 -19.83
C HIS A 690 34.46 -5.62 -18.97
N PRO A 691 35.76 -5.39 -19.28
CA PRO A 691 36.68 -4.58 -18.45
C PRO A 691 36.17 -3.16 -18.16
N ARG A 692 35.47 -2.53 -19.09
CA ARG A 692 34.86 -1.20 -18.88
C ARG A 692 33.83 -1.21 -17.76
N ILE A 693 33.04 -2.28 -17.65
CA ILE A 693 32.04 -2.45 -16.61
C ILE A 693 32.74 -2.73 -15.28
N ILE A 694 33.74 -3.62 -15.27
CA ILE A 694 34.56 -3.92 -14.09
C ILE A 694 35.14 -2.62 -13.51
N ALA A 695 35.78 -1.79 -14.35
CA ALA A 695 36.39 -0.53 -13.93
C ALA A 695 35.35 0.48 -13.40
N LYS A 696 34.18 0.60 -14.07
CA LYS A 696 33.15 1.55 -13.69
C LYS A 696 32.51 1.22 -12.33
N TYR A 697 32.28 -0.04 -12.05
CA TYR A 697 31.61 -0.48 -10.81
C TYR A 697 32.58 -0.89 -9.70
N GLY A 698 33.90 -0.74 -9.92
CA GLY A 698 34.92 -1.09 -8.94
C GLY A 698 34.98 -2.57 -8.60
N LEU A 699 34.64 -3.44 -9.55
CA LEU A 699 34.74 -4.88 -9.37
C LEU A 699 36.21 -5.33 -9.46
N PRO A 700 36.61 -6.41 -8.79
CA PRO A 700 37.91 -7.05 -9.00
C PRO A 700 38.10 -7.44 -10.47
N GLU A 701 39.35 -7.33 -10.94
CA GLU A 701 39.71 -7.78 -12.29
C GLU A 701 39.26 -9.24 -12.52
N ARG A 702 38.82 -9.51 -13.75
CA ARG A 702 38.37 -10.84 -14.19
C ARG A 702 37.13 -11.40 -13.48
N SER A 703 36.34 -10.54 -12.79
CA SER A 703 35.02 -10.93 -12.34
C SER A 703 34.22 -11.57 -13.49
N ALA A 704 33.58 -12.70 -13.23
CA ALA A 704 32.91 -13.49 -14.25
C ALA A 704 31.41 -13.63 -13.95
N ALA A 705 30.60 -13.81 -14.98
CA ALA A 705 29.16 -13.93 -14.84
C ALA A 705 28.59 -14.98 -15.80
N PHE A 706 27.45 -15.56 -15.41
CA PHE A 706 26.64 -16.41 -16.27
C PHE A 706 25.17 -15.94 -16.25
N ALA A 707 24.44 -16.22 -17.31
CA ALA A 707 23.00 -16.04 -17.38
C ALA A 707 22.37 -17.12 -18.25
N VAL A 708 21.29 -17.73 -17.77
CA VAL A 708 20.54 -18.78 -18.45
C VAL A 708 19.07 -18.40 -18.53
N GLY A 709 18.49 -18.46 -19.72
CA GLY A 709 17.08 -18.21 -19.95
C GLY A 709 16.24 -19.44 -19.66
N LEU A 710 15.73 -19.58 -18.45
CA LEU A 710 15.00 -20.78 -18.01
C LEU A 710 13.69 -21.00 -18.76
N SER A 711 13.04 -19.90 -19.18
CA SER A 711 11.82 -19.99 -20.02
C SER A 711 12.08 -20.48 -21.44
N ALA A 712 13.32 -20.45 -21.89
CA ALA A 712 13.71 -20.92 -23.23
C ALA A 712 14.13 -22.40 -23.22
N LEU A 713 14.29 -22.99 -22.06
CA LEU A 713 14.70 -24.40 -21.95
C LEU A 713 13.52 -25.32 -22.22
N PRO A 714 13.69 -26.38 -23.01
CA PRO A 714 12.68 -27.40 -23.19
C PRO A 714 12.37 -28.10 -21.86
N ASP A 715 11.25 -28.82 -21.81
CA ASP A 715 10.91 -29.63 -20.65
C ASP A 715 11.94 -30.73 -20.42
N SER A 716 12.31 -30.96 -19.16
CA SER A 716 13.28 -32.00 -18.81
C SER A 716 12.72 -33.36 -19.19
N GLN A 717 13.49 -34.12 -19.93
CA GLN A 717 13.15 -35.49 -20.25
C GLN A 717 13.40 -36.43 -19.05
N ILE A 718 12.68 -37.52 -18.99
CA ILE A 718 12.92 -38.55 -17.99
C ILE A 718 14.30 -39.14 -18.22
N VAL A 719 15.18 -39.05 -17.22
CA VAL A 719 16.47 -39.72 -17.27
C VAL A 719 16.25 -41.22 -17.24
N ARG A 720 16.64 -41.88 -18.32
CA ARG A 720 16.72 -43.34 -18.36
C ARG A 720 18.16 -43.76 -18.16
N PRO A 721 18.46 -44.70 -17.26
CA PRO A 721 19.80 -45.21 -17.14
C PRO A 721 20.23 -45.91 -18.43
N SER A 722 21.47 -45.68 -18.86
CA SER A 722 22.07 -46.47 -19.90
C SER A 722 22.23 -47.95 -19.46
N SER A 723 22.17 -48.88 -20.39
CA SER A 723 22.42 -50.27 -20.07
C SER A 723 23.84 -50.43 -19.51
N VAL A 724 23.96 -51.16 -18.40
CA VAL A 724 25.28 -51.52 -17.85
C VAL A 724 25.95 -52.54 -18.72
N GLY A 725 27.10 -52.22 -19.31
CA GLY A 725 27.88 -53.16 -20.10
C GLY A 725 28.48 -54.25 -19.21
N THR A 726 28.26 -55.50 -19.57
CA THR A 726 28.82 -56.67 -18.88
C THR A 726 30.13 -57.16 -19.51
N MET A 727 30.46 -56.73 -20.70
CA MET A 727 31.70 -57.13 -21.41
C MET A 727 32.86 -56.16 -21.09
N PRO A 728 34.13 -56.59 -21.17
CA PRO A 728 35.26 -55.68 -20.99
C PRO A 728 35.28 -54.55 -22.00
N ALA A 729 35.63 -53.34 -21.54
CA ALA A 729 35.89 -52.21 -22.44
C ALA A 729 37.29 -52.28 -23.02
N ALA A 730 37.42 -51.97 -24.31
CA ALA A 730 38.71 -51.77 -24.94
C ALA A 730 39.02 -50.26 -24.99
N VAL A 731 40.18 -49.85 -24.54
CA VAL A 731 40.57 -48.43 -24.41
C VAL A 731 41.68 -48.09 -25.37
N GLN A 732 41.57 -46.97 -26.08
CA GLN A 732 42.56 -46.45 -27.01
C GLN A 732 42.74 -44.95 -26.82
N ASP A 733 43.99 -44.48 -26.80
CA ASP A 733 44.33 -43.09 -26.75
C ASP A 733 44.61 -42.53 -28.15
N VAL A 734 44.18 -41.32 -28.39
CA VAL A 734 44.41 -40.60 -29.63
C VAL A 734 44.85 -39.17 -29.31
N ALA A 735 45.95 -38.73 -29.85
CA ALA A 735 46.42 -37.33 -29.76
C ALA A 735 46.32 -36.69 -31.13
N LEU A 736 45.62 -35.54 -31.20
CA LEU A 736 45.39 -34.81 -32.44
C LEU A 736 45.90 -33.39 -32.35
N ILE A 737 46.62 -32.95 -33.38
CA ILE A 737 47.07 -31.56 -33.52
C ILE A 737 46.01 -30.84 -34.35
N VAL A 738 45.46 -29.73 -33.78
CA VAL A 738 44.42 -28.91 -34.38
C VAL A 738 44.77 -27.45 -34.34
N ASP A 739 44.12 -26.62 -35.19
CA ASP A 739 44.17 -25.16 -35.04
C ASP A 739 43.58 -24.76 -33.67
N ALA A 740 44.21 -23.86 -32.95
CA ALA A 740 43.79 -23.37 -31.65
C ALA A 740 42.41 -22.69 -31.65
N LYS A 741 41.87 -22.37 -32.84
CA LYS A 741 40.52 -21.82 -32.98
C LYS A 741 39.43 -22.90 -32.93
N ILE A 742 39.77 -24.15 -33.15
CA ILE A 742 38.85 -25.28 -33.14
C ILE A 742 38.64 -25.70 -31.68
N SER A 743 37.38 -25.81 -31.27
CA SER A 743 37.07 -26.24 -29.91
C SER A 743 37.34 -27.76 -29.72
N SER A 744 37.69 -28.15 -28.50
CA SER A 744 37.81 -29.58 -28.15
C SER A 744 36.51 -30.32 -28.35
N GLN A 745 35.33 -29.66 -28.20
CA GLN A 745 34.02 -30.27 -28.44
C GLN A 745 33.80 -30.59 -29.90
N GLU A 746 34.24 -29.75 -30.85
CA GLU A 746 34.15 -30.04 -32.29
C GLU A 746 35.00 -31.27 -32.67
N VAL A 747 36.18 -31.38 -32.09
CA VAL A 747 37.05 -32.57 -32.28
C VAL A 747 36.44 -33.80 -31.67
N GLU A 748 35.90 -33.69 -30.43
CA GLU A 748 35.23 -34.81 -29.76
C GLU A 748 34.02 -35.31 -30.55
N GLN A 749 33.16 -34.39 -31.05
CA GLN A 749 31.99 -34.73 -31.86
C GLN A 749 32.39 -35.44 -33.16
N ALA A 750 33.47 -34.99 -33.80
CA ALA A 750 34.00 -35.62 -34.99
C ALA A 750 34.54 -37.05 -34.70
N LEU A 751 35.30 -37.19 -33.62
CA LEU A 751 35.77 -38.50 -33.15
C LEU A 751 34.60 -39.45 -32.86
N ARG A 752 33.62 -38.99 -32.10
CA ARG A 752 32.41 -39.75 -31.73
C ARG A 752 31.63 -40.19 -32.96
N LYS A 753 31.45 -39.32 -33.93
CA LYS A 753 30.78 -39.63 -35.21
C LYS A 753 31.52 -40.69 -36.02
N GLY A 754 32.83 -40.63 -36.07
CA GLY A 754 33.64 -41.58 -36.79
C GLY A 754 33.79 -42.93 -36.07
N ALA A 755 33.81 -42.96 -34.75
CA ALA A 755 33.93 -44.13 -33.93
C ALA A 755 32.73 -45.10 -33.97
N GLY A 756 31.51 -44.53 -34.26
CA GLY A 756 30.28 -45.34 -34.39
C GLY A 756 29.69 -45.75 -33.01
N ASP A 757 28.70 -46.68 -33.12
CA ASP A 757 27.81 -47.03 -31.98
C ASP A 757 28.47 -47.82 -30.86
N LEU A 758 29.62 -48.40 -31.11
CA LEU A 758 30.36 -49.15 -30.09
C LEU A 758 31.28 -48.27 -29.20
N LEU A 759 31.35 -46.98 -29.48
CA LEU A 759 32.01 -46.02 -28.61
C LEU A 759 31.16 -45.77 -27.35
N GLU A 760 31.58 -46.34 -26.21
CA GLU A 760 30.92 -46.15 -24.91
C GLU A 760 31.20 -44.78 -24.33
N SER A 761 32.46 -44.32 -24.33
CA SER A 761 32.83 -43.01 -23.80
C SER A 761 34.06 -42.42 -24.51
N ILE A 762 34.14 -41.10 -24.46
CA ILE A 762 35.31 -40.36 -24.92
C ILE A 762 35.66 -39.32 -23.86
N LYS A 763 36.95 -39.17 -23.53
CA LYS A 763 37.42 -38.22 -22.50
C LYS A 763 38.68 -37.52 -22.99
N LEU A 764 38.64 -36.19 -23.03
CA LEU A 764 39.84 -35.36 -23.16
C LEU A 764 40.64 -35.46 -21.85
N PHE A 765 41.87 -35.91 -21.91
CA PHE A 765 42.72 -36.03 -20.74
C PHE A 765 43.96 -35.15 -20.76
N ASP A 766 44.39 -34.67 -21.95
CA ASP A 766 45.52 -33.76 -22.04
C ASP A 766 45.33 -32.71 -23.15
N ARG A 767 45.82 -31.50 -22.87
CA ARG A 767 45.89 -30.40 -23.82
C ARG A 767 47.29 -29.76 -23.74
N TYR A 768 47.98 -29.74 -24.86
CA TYR A 768 49.30 -29.15 -24.96
C TYR A 768 49.34 -27.97 -25.93
N ASP A 769 49.60 -26.75 -25.40
CA ASP A 769 49.48 -25.49 -26.13
C ASP A 769 50.80 -24.99 -26.75
N LYS A 770 51.94 -25.70 -26.53
CA LYS A 770 53.26 -25.25 -26.97
C LYS A 770 53.75 -25.91 -28.24
N ILE A 771 52.89 -26.17 -29.20
CA ILE A 771 53.27 -26.78 -30.51
C ILE A 771 53.82 -25.73 -31.48
N GLY A 772 53.39 -24.48 -31.37
CA GLY A 772 53.71 -23.40 -32.32
C GLY A 772 52.68 -23.23 -33.44
N ASP A 773 52.86 -22.20 -34.29
CA ASP A 773 52.02 -21.94 -35.48
C ASP A 773 50.53 -21.87 -35.24
N GLY A 774 50.08 -21.44 -34.01
CA GLY A 774 48.65 -21.35 -33.66
C GLY A 774 47.95 -22.70 -33.53
N LYS A 775 48.69 -23.78 -33.33
CA LYS A 775 48.22 -25.15 -33.15
C LYS A 775 48.31 -25.63 -31.73
N ILE A 776 47.42 -26.52 -31.35
CA ILE A 776 47.39 -27.22 -30.04
C ILE A 776 47.28 -28.72 -30.26
N SER A 777 47.75 -29.52 -29.31
CA SER A 777 47.48 -30.95 -29.26
C SER A 777 46.40 -31.25 -28.25
N LEU A 778 45.43 -32.05 -28.64
CA LEU A 778 44.36 -32.56 -27.81
C LEU A 778 44.46 -34.06 -27.75
N ALA A 779 44.56 -34.65 -26.56
CA ALA A 779 44.63 -36.09 -26.37
C ALA A 779 43.34 -36.61 -25.74
N PHE A 780 42.75 -37.59 -26.40
CA PHE A 780 41.48 -38.20 -26.00
C PHE A 780 41.69 -39.70 -25.73
N THR A 781 41.05 -40.19 -24.67
CA THR A 781 40.82 -41.61 -24.41
C THR A 781 39.47 -42.02 -24.97
N LEU A 782 39.43 -42.98 -25.86
CA LEU A 782 38.25 -43.58 -26.43
C LEU A 782 38.02 -44.96 -25.79
N SER A 783 36.85 -45.22 -25.24
CA SER A 783 36.47 -46.51 -24.66
C SER A 783 35.39 -47.16 -25.54
N PHE A 784 35.63 -48.35 -26.00
CA PHE A 784 34.74 -49.11 -26.88
C PHE A 784 34.20 -50.33 -26.16
N ARG A 785 32.94 -50.67 -26.33
CA ARG A 785 32.32 -51.84 -25.74
C ARG A 785 31.16 -52.31 -26.58
N ALA A 786 31.11 -53.63 -26.77
CA ALA A 786 29.93 -54.30 -27.32
C ALA A 786 29.09 -54.87 -26.18
N SER A 787 27.79 -54.98 -26.37
CA SER A 787 26.84 -55.51 -25.36
C SER A 787 26.80 -57.01 -25.31
N ASP A 788 27.22 -57.67 -26.38
CA ASP A 788 27.03 -59.06 -26.66
C ASP A 788 28.32 -59.87 -26.72
N ARG A 789 29.51 -59.25 -26.88
CA ARG A 789 30.82 -59.91 -26.99
C ARG A 789 31.96 -58.98 -26.58
N THR A 790 33.14 -59.62 -26.39
CA THR A 790 34.39 -58.87 -26.24
C THR A 790 34.88 -58.44 -27.62
N LEU A 791 35.28 -57.17 -27.76
CA LEU A 791 35.82 -56.63 -29.00
C LEU A 791 37.24 -57.11 -29.25
N THR A 792 37.54 -57.41 -30.52
CA THR A 792 38.90 -57.77 -30.93
C THR A 792 39.78 -56.55 -31.12
N GLY A 793 41.10 -56.69 -31.01
CA GLY A 793 42.02 -55.57 -31.25
C GLY A 793 41.91 -54.97 -32.63
N ALA A 794 41.62 -55.78 -33.66
CA ALA A 794 41.43 -55.28 -35.03
C ALA A 794 40.18 -54.48 -35.21
N GLU A 795 39.07 -54.88 -34.60
CA GLU A 795 37.80 -54.05 -34.60
C GLU A 795 38.03 -52.70 -33.91
N VAL A 796 38.69 -52.69 -32.75
CA VAL A 796 38.97 -51.47 -31.99
C VAL A 796 39.88 -50.52 -32.74
N SER A 797 40.93 -51.05 -33.43
CA SER A 797 41.83 -50.24 -34.26
C SER A 797 41.10 -49.64 -35.46
N ALA A 798 40.27 -50.43 -36.15
CA ALA A 798 39.46 -49.92 -37.26
C ALA A 798 38.49 -48.76 -36.83
N MET A 799 37.83 -48.91 -35.68
CA MET A 799 36.96 -47.84 -35.12
C MET A 799 37.77 -46.59 -34.74
N ARG A 800 38.97 -46.79 -34.16
CA ARG A 800 39.86 -45.66 -33.86
C ARG A 800 40.32 -44.95 -35.12
N GLU A 801 40.73 -45.67 -36.13
CA GLU A 801 41.16 -45.12 -37.45
C GLU A 801 40.02 -44.36 -38.14
N ALA A 802 38.80 -44.91 -38.10
CA ALA A 802 37.60 -44.20 -38.59
C ALA A 802 37.29 -42.92 -37.81
N ALA A 803 37.44 -42.94 -36.49
CA ALA A 803 37.29 -41.78 -35.64
C ALA A 803 38.30 -40.67 -36.00
N VAL A 804 39.59 -41.05 -36.13
CA VAL A 804 40.67 -40.12 -36.51
C VAL A 804 40.41 -39.56 -37.91
N SER A 805 40.09 -40.38 -38.90
CA SER A 805 39.80 -39.94 -40.25
C SER A 805 38.63 -38.97 -40.34
N MET A 806 37.60 -39.20 -39.53
CA MET A 806 36.47 -38.28 -39.45
C MET A 806 36.90 -36.92 -38.81
N ALA A 807 37.71 -36.94 -37.78
CA ALA A 807 38.24 -35.75 -37.16
C ALA A 807 39.17 -34.99 -38.14
N GLU A 808 40.02 -35.65 -38.86
CA GLU A 808 40.86 -35.05 -39.89
C GLU A 808 40.04 -34.36 -40.97
N LYS A 809 39.01 -35.07 -41.46
CA LYS A 809 38.10 -34.54 -42.51
C LYS A 809 37.27 -33.34 -42.09
N THR A 810 36.81 -33.34 -40.84
CA THR A 810 35.86 -32.31 -40.37
C THR A 810 36.54 -31.12 -39.72
N THR A 811 37.66 -31.32 -39.03
CA THR A 811 38.31 -30.26 -38.24
C THR A 811 39.72 -29.92 -38.80
N GLY A 812 40.20 -30.60 -39.82
CA GLY A 812 41.57 -30.43 -40.26
C GLY A 812 42.61 -30.89 -39.26
N ALA A 813 42.22 -31.74 -38.28
CA ALA A 813 43.10 -32.36 -37.32
C ALA A 813 44.18 -33.19 -37.98
N VAL A 814 45.33 -33.37 -37.36
CA VAL A 814 46.38 -34.27 -37.82
C VAL A 814 46.76 -35.18 -36.63
N LEU A 815 46.81 -36.49 -36.90
CA LEU A 815 47.23 -37.45 -35.83
C LEU A 815 48.67 -37.12 -35.44
N ARG A 816 48.90 -36.95 -34.15
CA ARG A 816 50.24 -36.73 -33.59
C ARG A 816 50.96 -38.08 -33.54
N THR A 817 51.85 -38.32 -34.50
CA THR A 817 52.83 -39.39 -34.40
C THR A 817 54.03 -38.90 -33.61
N ASN A 818 54.58 -39.70 -32.73
CA ASN A 818 55.69 -39.39 -31.81
C ASN A 818 56.81 -38.62 -32.46
#